data_7c8d076decc6b52110d51affac729496
#
_entry.id   7c8d076decc6b52110d51affac729496
#
_cell.length_a   1.000
_cell.length_b   1.000
_cell.length_c   1.000
_cell.angle_alpha   90.00
_cell.angle_beta   90.00
_cell.angle_gamma   90.00
#
_symmetry.space_group_name_H-M   'P 1'
#
loop_
_entity.id
_entity.type
_entity.pdbx_description
1 polymer ?
#
loop_
_entity_poly.entity_id
_entity_poly.type
_entity_poly.pdbx_seq_one_letter_code
_entity_poly.pdbx_strand_id
1 'polypeptide(L)'
;LRRFVLHAQRKEFGPSTGSLVKAAQDRDIPWIRLNENSLVQFGHGKYQQRIQATITSQTKHIAVEISCDKEDTHNLLNDLGLPVPQQRIVYSANEAVQAAHKIGFPVVVKPLDANHGRGVSINLTKDAEVEAGFVEAKLHSKSAAILVESFVTGFDHRMLVVNNKLVAVAKRVPGHIVGDGKHSIAELVDIVNLDPRRGIGHQKVLTMLEIDNQANRLIEDAGHTVDTILPEGEAFYLRSTANLSTGGTAIDMTDVVHPDNRDMAERAIMAVGLDVGGVDFLIDNIAHSYKEIGGAIVEVNAAPGFRMHVAPSEGKSRDVAGNVIDMLFPHGQESRIPIAAITGTNGKTTTSRMLAHIMKTSGKIVGMTSTDGVYVDGKLSVKGDMTGPKAAQIVLRDPTVDFAVMETARGGLVRSGLGYQHSDVAACLNVTADHIGLGGIETVEQLAVVKRVVIESATQTVVLNADDINCLKMADYADVDSIFYVTVNPSHTLVKEHIKAGGKAIVLEAGMSGDMLTIYDNGLHMPVLWSHLIPATLEGKAIHNVQNAMFAAAMAYSFDVDLDNIRHGLRTFDTSYFQAPGRMNVFDEHPFKVILDYGHNPAAMSAMAGLADRLDVKGKRTVVVSIPGDRRDVDVVEAARTLAGHFDYFICKADDNRRKRGHDEIPQLFKAGLITHGVPEDQISVIPNEEEAVAASLEMAQAGDLVIIFGD
;
A
#
# COMPACT_ATOMS: atom_id res chain seq x y z
N LEU A 1 -25.80 -2.88 12.39
CA LEU A 1 -25.38 -1.47 12.20
C LEU A 1 -24.43 -1.00 13.31
N ARG A 2 -24.81 -1.09 14.63
CA ARG A 2 -23.95 -0.62 15.76
C ARG A 2 -22.56 -1.25 15.76
N ARG A 3 -22.42 -2.57 15.53
CA ARG A 3 -21.12 -3.26 15.42
C ARG A 3 -20.31 -2.78 14.23
N PHE A 4 -20.95 -2.52 13.09
CA PHE A 4 -20.30 -1.96 11.91
C PHE A 4 -19.77 -0.55 12.17
N VAL A 5 -20.59 0.32 12.76
CA VAL A 5 -20.20 1.71 13.12
C VAL A 5 -19.00 1.70 14.09
N LEU A 6 -19.04 0.87 15.14
CA LEU A 6 -17.91 0.73 16.07
C LEU A 6 -16.64 0.19 15.40
N HIS A 7 -16.79 -0.73 14.44
CA HIS A 7 -15.65 -1.23 13.68
C HIS A 7 -15.07 -0.15 12.76
N ALA A 8 -15.91 0.57 12.04
CA ALA A 8 -15.51 1.67 11.17
C ALA A 8 -14.77 2.77 11.95
N GLN A 9 -15.32 3.19 13.10
CA GLN A 9 -14.70 4.19 13.98
C GLN A 9 -13.30 3.77 14.49
N ARG A 10 -13.10 2.48 14.77
CA ARG A 10 -11.77 1.95 15.16
C ARG A 10 -10.77 1.91 14.02
N LYS A 11 -11.26 1.85 12.78
CA LYS A 11 -10.42 1.81 11.58
C LYS A 11 -10.19 3.19 10.98
N GLU A 12 -10.94 4.19 11.41
CA GLU A 12 -10.75 5.58 10.97
C GLU A 12 -9.40 6.14 11.44
N PHE A 13 -8.79 6.96 10.61
CA PHE A 13 -7.57 7.66 11.00
C PHE A 13 -7.91 8.84 11.91
N GLY A 14 -7.06 9.12 12.90
CA GLY A 14 -7.13 10.37 13.64
C GLY A 14 -6.94 11.59 12.72
N PRO A 15 -7.38 12.80 13.17
CA PRO A 15 -7.47 13.98 12.31
C PRO A 15 -6.18 14.35 11.56
N SER A 16 -5.01 14.20 12.20
CA SER A 16 -3.71 14.53 11.56
C SER A 16 -3.35 13.52 10.46
N THR A 17 -3.42 12.21 10.75
CA THR A 17 -3.13 11.18 9.75
C THR A 17 -4.17 11.18 8.62
N GLY A 18 -5.45 11.38 8.97
CA GLY A 18 -6.54 11.45 7.99
C GLY A 18 -6.38 12.63 7.02
N SER A 19 -5.93 13.79 7.50
CA SER A 19 -5.66 14.94 6.63
C SER A 19 -4.48 14.70 5.69
N LEU A 20 -3.42 14.01 6.14
CA LEU A 20 -2.27 13.64 5.31
C LEU A 20 -2.66 12.63 4.23
N VAL A 21 -3.45 11.60 4.59
CA VAL A 21 -3.98 10.63 3.61
C VAL A 21 -4.85 11.33 2.57
N LYS A 22 -5.75 12.23 3.01
CA LYS A 22 -6.57 13.01 2.08
C LYS A 22 -5.73 13.89 1.17
N ALA A 23 -4.74 14.61 1.70
CA ALA A 23 -3.85 15.46 0.91
C ALA A 23 -3.05 14.67 -0.14
N ALA A 24 -2.65 13.44 0.19
CA ALA A 24 -2.01 12.52 -0.75
C ALA A 24 -2.98 12.05 -1.85
N GLN A 25 -4.22 11.68 -1.47
CA GLN A 25 -5.26 11.30 -2.44
C GLN A 25 -5.61 12.45 -3.40
N ASP A 26 -5.73 13.67 -2.89
CA ASP A 26 -6.03 14.87 -3.70
C ASP A 26 -4.90 15.18 -4.72
N ARG A 27 -3.69 14.62 -4.54
CA ARG A 27 -2.51 14.69 -5.42
C ARG A 27 -2.25 13.40 -6.21
N ASP A 28 -3.19 12.47 -6.20
CA ASP A 28 -3.07 11.15 -6.81
C ASP A 28 -1.85 10.34 -6.33
N ILE A 29 -1.39 10.56 -5.09
CA ILE A 29 -0.32 9.78 -4.47
C ILE A 29 -0.92 8.54 -3.83
N PRO A 30 -0.49 7.32 -4.21
CA PRO A 30 -1.01 6.10 -3.62
C PRO A 30 -0.56 5.94 -2.17
N TRP A 31 -1.39 5.27 -1.38
CA TRP A 31 -1.08 5.02 0.01
C TRP A 31 -1.45 3.60 0.46
N ILE A 32 -0.73 3.10 1.44
CA ILE A 32 -0.94 1.78 2.07
C ILE A 32 -0.87 1.94 3.58
N ARG A 33 -1.90 1.51 4.30
CA ARG A 33 -1.87 1.45 5.76
C ARG A 33 -1.02 0.27 6.21
N LEU A 34 -0.01 0.51 7.05
CA LEU A 34 0.96 -0.51 7.46
C LEU A 34 0.64 -1.17 8.81
N ASN A 35 -0.13 -0.49 9.68
CA ASN A 35 -0.59 -1.02 10.97
C ASN A 35 -2.01 -0.56 11.30
N GLU A 36 -2.55 -1.04 12.42
CA GLU A 36 -3.88 -0.66 12.90
C GLU A 36 -3.97 0.80 13.38
N ASN A 37 -2.83 1.47 13.58
CA ASN A 37 -2.73 2.84 14.08
C ASN A 37 -2.50 3.85 12.95
N SER A 38 -1.44 4.64 13.06
CA SER A 38 -1.14 5.80 12.20
C SER A 38 0.06 5.61 11.27
N LEU A 39 0.63 4.40 11.19
CA LEU A 39 1.75 4.14 10.27
C LEU A 39 1.19 3.93 8.86
N VAL A 40 1.55 4.84 7.96
CA VAL A 40 1.12 4.87 6.56
C VAL A 40 2.33 5.01 5.65
N GLN A 41 2.32 4.27 4.55
CA GLN A 41 3.22 4.46 3.42
C GLN A 41 2.50 5.28 2.36
N PHE A 42 3.12 6.32 1.86
CA PHE A 42 2.79 7.04 0.65
C PHE A 42 3.75 6.63 -0.47
N GLY A 43 3.24 6.54 -1.70
CA GLY A 43 4.04 6.08 -2.83
C GLY A 43 4.29 4.56 -2.84
N HIS A 44 4.86 4.08 -3.94
CA HIS A 44 5.15 2.67 -4.18
C HIS A 44 6.64 2.41 -4.42
N GLY A 45 7.10 1.22 -4.03
CA GLY A 45 8.45 0.75 -4.35
C GLY A 45 9.54 1.72 -3.86
N LYS A 46 10.49 2.03 -4.72
CA LYS A 46 11.62 2.94 -4.41
C LYS A 46 11.21 4.38 -4.11
N TYR A 47 10.00 4.79 -4.50
CA TYR A 47 9.51 6.15 -4.27
C TYR A 47 8.73 6.30 -2.97
N GLN A 48 8.64 5.24 -2.17
CA GLN A 48 7.84 5.26 -0.95
C GLN A 48 8.38 6.24 0.09
N GLN A 49 7.47 6.91 0.78
CA GLN A 49 7.69 7.69 1.99
C GLN A 49 6.79 7.17 3.09
N ARG A 50 7.21 7.24 4.34
CA ARG A 50 6.40 6.75 5.47
C ARG A 50 6.12 7.87 6.46
N ILE A 51 4.95 7.77 7.09
CA ILE A 51 4.60 8.62 8.22
C ILE A 51 4.12 7.78 9.38
N GLN A 52 4.33 8.29 10.59
CA GLN A 52 3.65 7.84 11.80
C GLN A 52 3.13 9.06 12.56
N ALA A 53 1.82 9.22 12.60
CA ALA A 53 1.16 10.49 12.97
C ALA A 53 1.64 11.64 12.07
N THR A 54 2.47 12.55 12.56
CA THR A 54 3.07 13.65 11.80
C THR A 54 4.60 13.57 11.72
N ILE A 55 5.21 12.51 12.25
CA ILE A 55 6.62 12.17 12.03
C ILE A 55 6.73 11.54 10.65
N THR A 56 7.70 11.97 9.86
CA THR A 56 7.94 11.48 8.50
C THR A 56 9.18 10.61 8.39
N SER A 57 9.40 9.97 7.25
CA SER A 57 10.64 9.25 6.96
C SER A 57 11.87 10.16 6.82
N GLN A 58 11.69 11.48 6.76
CA GLN A 58 12.75 12.46 6.71
C GLN A 58 13.09 13.05 8.10
N THR A 59 12.24 12.83 9.11
CA THR A 59 12.45 13.30 10.47
C THR A 59 13.66 12.60 11.08
N LYS A 60 14.67 13.36 11.49
CA LYS A 60 15.91 12.86 12.08
C LYS A 60 15.65 12.44 13.52
N HIS A 61 16.10 11.26 13.91
CA HIS A 61 15.94 10.76 15.28
C HIS A 61 16.57 11.69 16.34
N ILE A 62 17.78 12.22 16.08
CA ILE A 62 18.44 13.18 16.96
C ILE A 62 17.58 14.44 17.20
N ALA A 63 16.89 14.92 16.17
CA ALA A 63 16.00 16.07 16.31
C ALA A 63 14.78 15.76 17.20
N VAL A 64 14.26 14.52 17.13
CA VAL A 64 13.20 14.06 18.03
C VAL A 64 13.70 13.98 19.46
N GLU A 65 14.89 13.41 19.70
CA GLU A 65 15.49 13.32 21.04
C GLU A 65 15.73 14.71 21.64
N ILE A 66 16.33 15.64 20.88
CA ILE A 66 16.51 17.03 21.32
C ILE A 66 15.16 17.65 21.70
N SER A 67 14.13 17.51 20.86
CA SER A 67 12.82 18.11 21.16
C SER A 67 12.11 17.49 22.35
N CYS A 68 12.45 16.25 22.74
CA CYS A 68 11.94 15.58 23.93
C CYS A 68 12.70 15.99 25.21
N ASP A 69 13.92 16.50 25.10
CA ASP A 69 14.71 16.99 26.20
C ASP A 69 14.56 18.52 26.33
N LYS A 70 13.90 18.94 27.42
CA LYS A 70 13.62 20.37 27.68
C LYS A 70 14.87 21.19 27.94
N GLU A 71 15.90 20.60 28.52
CA GLU A 71 17.18 21.27 28.79
C GLU A 71 17.99 21.46 27.53
N ASP A 72 18.15 20.39 26.75
CA ASP A 72 18.89 20.45 25.48
C ASP A 72 18.20 21.40 24.49
N THR A 73 16.88 21.33 24.35
CA THR A 73 16.10 22.25 23.50
C THR A 73 16.30 23.70 23.96
N HIS A 74 16.17 23.97 25.26
CA HIS A 74 16.32 25.31 25.80
C HIS A 74 17.73 25.87 25.56
N ASN A 75 18.77 25.09 25.90
CA ASN A 75 20.16 25.52 25.72
C ASN A 75 20.48 25.82 24.26
N LEU A 76 20.04 24.92 23.34
CA LEU A 76 20.22 25.11 21.90
C LEU A 76 19.57 26.41 21.39
N LEU A 77 18.33 26.68 21.80
CA LEU A 77 17.60 27.88 21.38
C LEU A 77 18.18 29.16 22.01
N ASN A 78 18.52 29.09 23.30
CA ASN A 78 19.16 30.23 24.02
C ASN A 78 20.50 30.61 23.44
N ASP A 79 21.37 29.66 23.08
CA ASP A 79 22.66 29.88 22.47
C ASP A 79 22.58 30.57 21.10
N LEU A 80 21.43 30.37 20.41
CA LEU A 80 21.13 31.04 19.14
C LEU A 80 20.43 32.40 19.31
N GLY A 81 20.24 32.85 20.56
CA GLY A 81 19.57 34.11 20.89
C GLY A 81 18.07 34.12 20.61
N LEU A 82 17.43 32.95 20.59
CA LEU A 82 15.97 32.84 20.47
C LEU A 82 15.30 33.08 21.85
N PRO A 83 14.08 33.62 21.88
CA PRO A 83 13.42 33.96 23.13
C PRO A 83 12.97 32.70 23.87
N VAL A 84 13.65 32.33 24.93
CA VAL A 84 13.30 31.25 25.85
C VAL A 84 13.24 31.78 27.26
N PRO A 85 12.41 31.19 28.18
CA PRO A 85 12.40 31.59 29.58
C PRO A 85 13.79 31.44 30.22
N GLN A 86 14.21 32.36 31.09
CA GLN A 86 15.40 32.12 31.92
C GLN A 86 15.13 30.95 32.85
N GLN A 87 16.03 29.98 32.95
CA GLN A 87 15.78 28.77 33.74
C GLN A 87 17.02 28.33 34.53
N ARG A 88 16.76 27.58 35.65
CA ARG A 88 17.78 26.92 36.46
C ARG A 88 17.27 25.57 36.94
N ILE A 89 18.10 24.55 36.83
CA ILE A 89 17.85 23.24 37.43
C ILE A 89 18.30 23.28 38.89
N VAL A 90 17.46 22.74 39.79
CA VAL A 90 17.65 22.72 41.25
C VAL A 90 17.30 21.38 41.82
N TYR A 91 17.91 21.01 42.91
CA TYR A 91 17.72 19.71 43.60
C TYR A 91 17.22 19.86 45.03
N SER A 92 17.12 21.09 45.55
CA SER A 92 16.62 21.40 46.90
C SER A 92 15.74 22.63 46.90
N ALA A 93 14.84 22.72 47.89
CA ALA A 93 13.96 23.87 48.05
C ALA A 93 14.73 25.19 48.23
N ASN A 94 15.85 25.14 48.97
CA ASN A 94 16.73 26.32 49.15
C ASN A 94 17.39 26.77 47.85
N GLU A 95 17.84 25.82 47.02
CA GLU A 95 18.32 26.14 45.65
C GLU A 95 17.23 26.74 44.77
N ALA A 96 15.97 26.24 44.89
CA ALA A 96 14.84 26.77 44.15
C ALA A 96 14.57 28.25 44.50
N VAL A 97 14.58 28.60 45.78
CA VAL A 97 14.43 30.00 46.23
C VAL A 97 15.60 30.86 45.74
N GLN A 98 16.83 30.35 45.85
CA GLN A 98 17.99 31.09 45.32
C GLN A 98 17.95 31.28 43.79
N ALA A 99 17.44 30.29 43.06
CA ALA A 99 17.21 30.38 41.63
C ALA A 99 16.13 31.42 41.32
N ALA A 100 15.02 31.44 42.03
CA ALA A 100 13.95 32.42 41.86
C ALA A 100 14.45 33.87 42.07
N HIS A 101 15.27 34.12 43.12
CA HIS A 101 15.88 35.43 43.33
C HIS A 101 16.86 35.84 42.22
N LYS A 102 17.57 34.89 41.62
CA LYS A 102 18.48 35.16 40.48
C LYS A 102 17.78 35.42 39.18
N ILE A 103 16.66 34.71 38.92
CA ILE A 103 15.83 34.84 37.71
C ILE A 103 14.98 36.12 37.82
N GLY A 104 14.48 36.42 39.01
CA GLY A 104 13.49 37.46 39.27
C GLY A 104 12.06 36.92 39.30
N PHE A 105 11.30 37.35 40.32
CA PHE A 105 9.88 37.02 40.42
C PHE A 105 9.02 37.76 39.38
N PRO A 106 7.91 37.18 38.94
CA PRO A 106 7.38 35.86 39.29
C PRO A 106 8.07 34.72 38.57
N VAL A 107 8.03 33.50 39.17
CA VAL A 107 8.66 32.31 38.62
C VAL A 107 7.65 31.13 38.48
N VAL A 108 8.05 30.14 37.71
CA VAL A 108 7.41 28.83 37.59
C VAL A 108 8.33 27.77 38.19
N VAL A 109 7.76 26.83 38.94
CA VAL A 109 8.48 25.64 39.42
C VAL A 109 7.81 24.40 38.87
N LYS A 110 8.59 23.52 38.20
CA LYS A 110 8.06 22.33 37.54
C LYS A 110 9.08 21.19 37.56
N PRO A 111 8.65 19.90 37.49
CA PRO A 111 9.56 18.79 37.26
C PRO A 111 10.21 18.87 35.87
N LEU A 112 11.48 18.50 35.77
CA LEU A 112 12.19 18.46 34.47
C LEU A 112 11.60 17.38 33.55
N ASP A 113 11.20 16.24 34.10
CA ASP A 113 10.86 14.99 33.41
C ASP A 113 9.36 14.60 33.46
N ALA A 114 8.49 15.51 33.86
CA ALA A 114 7.04 15.26 33.89
C ALA A 114 6.32 15.91 32.68
N ASN A 115 5.26 15.23 32.23
CA ASN A 115 4.41 15.66 31.11
C ASN A 115 3.00 16.06 31.56
N HIS A 116 2.26 16.77 30.70
CA HIS A 116 0.86 17.14 30.90
C HIS A 116 0.60 18.09 32.07
N GLY A 117 1.57 18.93 32.46
CA GLY A 117 1.40 19.95 33.52
C GLY A 117 1.35 19.37 34.95
N ARG A 118 1.79 18.12 35.16
CA ARG A 118 1.82 17.52 36.51
C ARG A 118 2.93 18.15 37.35
N GLY A 119 2.61 18.58 38.57
CA GLY A 119 3.57 19.16 39.51
C GLY A 119 4.08 20.55 39.07
N VAL A 120 3.36 21.28 38.22
CA VAL A 120 3.72 22.62 37.76
C VAL A 120 3.03 23.66 38.65
N SER A 121 3.79 24.53 39.27
CA SER A 121 3.34 25.71 40.04
C SER A 121 3.75 26.97 39.31
N ILE A 122 2.77 27.83 38.97
CA ILE A 122 2.97 29.01 38.12
C ILE A 122 2.74 30.31 38.92
N ASN A 123 3.31 31.41 38.44
CA ASN A 123 3.13 32.76 38.99
C ASN A 123 3.47 32.87 40.47
N LEU A 124 4.57 32.22 40.87
CA LEU A 124 5.05 32.24 42.25
C LEU A 124 5.78 33.55 42.50
N THR A 125 5.38 34.29 43.52
CA THR A 125 5.85 35.64 43.80
C THR A 125 6.63 35.76 45.14
N LYS A 126 6.64 34.68 45.95
CA LYS A 126 7.25 34.66 47.30
C LYS A 126 8.03 33.35 47.51
N ASP A 127 9.04 33.41 48.37
CA ASP A 127 9.88 32.29 48.73
C ASP A 127 9.11 31.10 49.23
N ALA A 128 8.12 31.28 50.10
CA ALA A 128 7.27 30.19 50.63
C ALA A 128 6.45 29.50 49.53
N GLU A 129 6.03 30.21 48.51
CA GLU A 129 5.33 29.64 47.36
C GLU A 129 6.28 28.79 46.48
N VAL A 130 7.53 29.25 46.31
CA VAL A 130 8.58 28.52 45.59
C VAL A 130 8.96 27.23 46.33
N GLU A 131 9.09 27.28 47.65
CA GLU A 131 9.35 26.08 48.51
C GLU A 131 8.22 25.06 48.38
N ALA A 132 6.96 25.52 48.49
CA ALA A 132 5.81 24.65 48.31
C ALA A 132 5.73 24.04 46.92
N GLY A 133 5.96 24.87 45.90
CA GLY A 133 6.03 24.44 44.48
C GLY A 133 7.14 23.42 44.22
N PHE A 134 8.29 23.58 44.87
CA PHE A 134 9.38 22.58 44.79
C PHE A 134 8.97 21.23 45.37
N VAL A 135 8.32 21.23 46.54
CA VAL A 135 7.82 20.00 47.18
C VAL A 135 6.80 19.29 46.28
N GLU A 136 5.86 20.03 45.72
CA GLU A 136 4.85 19.48 44.77
C GLU A 136 5.49 18.94 43.49
N ALA A 137 6.42 19.69 42.91
CA ALA A 137 7.13 19.26 41.72
C ALA A 137 7.93 17.97 41.94
N LYS A 138 8.56 17.83 43.14
CA LYS A 138 9.34 16.66 43.50
C LYS A 138 8.52 15.38 43.58
N LEU A 139 7.23 15.45 43.97
CA LEU A 139 6.33 14.28 44.02
C LEU A 139 6.09 13.70 42.60
N HIS A 140 6.24 14.50 41.55
CA HIS A 140 5.98 14.13 40.18
C HIS A 140 7.23 13.95 39.33
N SER A 141 8.44 14.25 39.85
CA SER A 141 9.71 14.06 39.15
C SER A 141 10.25 12.65 39.32
N LYS A 142 10.79 12.07 38.28
CA LYS A 142 11.48 10.76 38.25
C LYS A 142 12.97 10.92 38.57
N SER A 143 13.60 11.98 38.14
CA SER A 143 15.03 12.28 38.31
C SER A 143 15.34 13.11 39.52
N ALA A 144 14.35 13.57 40.28
CA ALA A 144 14.46 14.56 41.36
C ALA A 144 14.99 15.93 40.92
N ALA A 145 15.20 16.17 39.62
CA ALA A 145 15.59 17.43 39.04
C ALA A 145 14.35 18.33 38.86
N ILE A 146 14.37 19.51 39.43
CA ILE A 146 13.28 20.49 39.38
C ILE A 146 13.77 21.72 38.61
N LEU A 147 12.93 22.25 37.76
CA LEU A 147 13.18 23.42 36.96
C LEU A 147 12.51 24.66 37.62
N VAL A 148 13.27 25.71 37.84
CA VAL A 148 12.78 27.04 38.17
C VAL A 148 13.00 27.94 36.95
N GLU A 149 11.91 28.53 36.42
CA GLU A 149 12.00 29.39 35.23
C GLU A 149 11.22 30.68 35.41
N SER A 150 11.58 31.71 34.61
CA SER A 150 10.85 32.97 34.60
C SER A 150 9.40 32.74 34.15
N PHE A 151 8.45 33.35 34.84
CA PHE A 151 7.05 33.31 34.43
C PHE A 151 6.84 34.28 33.25
N VAL A 152 6.39 33.74 32.13
CA VAL A 152 6.07 34.49 30.91
C VAL A 152 4.58 34.61 30.80
N THR A 153 4.07 35.83 30.66
CA THR A 153 2.67 36.11 30.41
C THR A 153 2.36 36.01 28.92
N GLY A 154 1.08 35.86 28.61
CA GLY A 154 0.60 35.88 27.24
C GLY A 154 -0.26 34.68 26.88
N PHE A 155 -0.82 34.77 25.68
CA PHE A 155 -1.63 33.70 25.10
C PHE A 155 -0.77 32.64 24.45
N ASP A 156 -1.19 31.40 24.56
CA ASP A 156 -0.53 30.25 24.03
C ASP A 156 -0.80 30.08 22.52
N HIS A 157 0.26 30.12 21.71
CA HIS A 157 0.20 29.98 20.26
C HIS A 157 0.96 28.72 19.82
N ARG A 158 0.31 27.82 19.08
CA ARG A 158 0.96 26.75 18.35
C ARG A 158 1.34 27.26 16.97
N MET A 159 2.64 27.35 16.70
CA MET A 159 3.20 27.75 15.42
C MET A 159 3.71 26.50 14.70
N LEU A 160 3.10 26.13 13.58
CA LEU A 160 3.45 24.93 12.82
C LEU A 160 4.40 25.29 11.68
N VAL A 161 5.56 24.65 11.68
CA VAL A 161 6.60 24.80 10.65
C VAL A 161 6.75 23.47 9.89
N VAL A 162 6.74 23.56 8.57
CA VAL A 162 6.95 22.42 7.65
C VAL A 162 8.00 22.83 6.63
N ASN A 163 9.01 21.99 6.42
CA ASN A 163 10.10 22.26 5.48
C ASN A 163 10.71 23.67 5.68
N ASN A 164 11.00 24.01 6.94
CA ASN A 164 11.58 25.30 7.35
C ASN A 164 10.69 26.54 7.06
N LYS A 165 9.41 26.34 6.81
CA LYS A 165 8.45 27.44 6.56
C LYS A 165 7.30 27.38 7.55
N LEU A 166 6.96 28.50 8.14
CA LEU A 166 5.76 28.64 8.97
C LEU A 166 4.50 28.52 8.09
N VAL A 167 3.72 27.48 8.32
CA VAL A 167 2.52 27.16 7.51
C VAL A 167 1.21 27.52 8.21
N ALA A 168 1.19 27.52 9.55
CA ALA A 168 0.00 27.88 10.31
C ALA A 168 0.33 28.34 11.74
N VAL A 169 -0.51 29.23 12.27
CA VAL A 169 -0.48 29.69 13.67
C VAL A 169 -1.87 29.56 14.26
N ALA A 170 -1.99 28.91 15.41
CA ALA A 170 -3.24 28.79 16.13
C ALA A 170 -3.07 29.29 17.57
N LYS A 171 -3.89 30.28 17.99
CA LYS A 171 -4.04 30.65 19.38
C LYS A 171 -4.88 29.57 20.06
N ARG A 172 -4.32 28.93 21.08
CA ARG A 172 -5.01 27.91 21.86
C ARG A 172 -5.73 28.57 23.04
N VAL A 173 -6.97 28.16 23.24
CA VAL A 173 -7.80 28.67 24.34
C VAL A 173 -8.18 27.48 25.23
N PRO A 174 -7.95 27.58 26.56
CA PRO A 174 -8.36 26.52 27.47
C PRO A 174 -9.85 26.21 27.39
N GLY A 175 -10.22 24.99 27.77
CA GLY A 175 -11.64 24.62 27.85
C GLY A 175 -12.39 25.56 28.79
N HIS A 176 -13.38 26.23 28.26
CA HIS A 176 -14.15 27.26 29.01
C HIS A 176 -15.63 27.22 28.65
N ILE A 177 -16.43 27.86 29.49
CA ILE A 177 -17.83 28.16 29.29
C ILE A 177 -18.02 29.68 29.38
N VAL A 178 -19.10 30.19 28.83
CA VAL A 178 -19.47 31.62 28.93
C VAL A 178 -20.81 31.69 29.62
N GLY A 179 -20.87 32.46 30.69
CA GLY A 179 -22.09 32.69 31.43
C GLY A 179 -23.18 33.36 30.56
N ASP A 180 -24.40 32.95 30.74
CA ASP A 180 -25.58 33.52 30.06
C ASP A 180 -26.59 34.14 31.05
N GLY A 181 -26.21 34.20 32.33
CA GLY A 181 -27.05 34.73 33.38
C GLY A 181 -28.28 33.86 33.74
N LYS A 182 -28.35 32.62 33.23
CA LYS A 182 -29.53 31.74 33.36
C LYS A 182 -29.20 30.33 33.77
N HIS A 183 -28.19 29.72 33.13
CA HIS A 183 -27.85 28.34 33.33
C HIS A 183 -26.65 28.20 34.29
N SER A 184 -26.65 27.13 35.04
CA SER A 184 -25.54 26.76 35.94
C SER A 184 -24.29 26.36 35.14
N ILE A 185 -23.14 26.32 35.80
CA ILE A 185 -21.86 25.82 35.23
C ILE A 185 -22.04 24.43 34.60
N ALA A 186 -22.72 23.52 35.30
CA ALA A 186 -22.96 22.15 34.79
C ALA A 186 -23.84 22.18 33.52
N GLU A 187 -24.91 22.93 33.50
CA GLU A 187 -25.79 23.07 32.34
C GLU A 187 -25.10 23.75 31.15
N LEU A 188 -24.25 24.75 31.39
CA LEU A 188 -23.43 25.38 30.35
C LEU A 188 -22.43 24.42 29.71
N VAL A 189 -21.84 23.53 30.49
CA VAL A 189 -20.96 22.46 29.96
C VAL A 189 -21.77 21.54 29.05
N ASP A 190 -22.97 21.13 29.44
CA ASP A 190 -23.83 20.28 28.62
C ASP A 190 -24.23 21.00 27.32
N ILE A 191 -24.60 22.30 27.40
CA ILE A 191 -24.93 23.12 26.24
C ILE A 191 -23.74 23.23 25.27
N VAL A 192 -22.54 23.49 25.76
CA VAL A 192 -21.33 23.55 24.93
C VAL A 192 -21.04 22.20 24.28
N ASN A 193 -21.34 21.10 24.96
CA ASN A 193 -21.14 19.75 24.44
C ASN A 193 -22.19 19.33 23.40
N LEU A 194 -23.27 20.08 23.19
CA LEU A 194 -24.20 19.87 22.08
C LEU A 194 -23.62 20.23 20.70
N ASP A 195 -22.50 20.95 20.66
CA ASP A 195 -21.82 21.26 19.38
C ASP A 195 -21.49 19.95 18.65
N PRO A 196 -22.03 19.73 17.43
CA PRO A 196 -21.83 18.48 16.68
C PRO A 196 -20.36 18.19 16.36
N ARG A 197 -19.46 19.19 16.44
CA ARG A 197 -18.02 19.05 16.27
C ARG A 197 -17.34 18.44 17.50
N ARG A 198 -18.00 18.37 18.67
CA ARG A 198 -17.46 17.80 19.92
C ARG A 198 -17.72 16.31 20.01
N GLY A 199 -16.72 15.57 20.51
CA GLY A 199 -16.79 14.12 20.73
C GLY A 199 -15.82 13.65 21.81
N ILE A 200 -15.91 12.37 22.17
CA ILE A 200 -15.05 11.76 23.18
C ILE A 200 -13.63 11.57 22.61
N GLY A 201 -12.63 12.06 23.31
CA GLY A 201 -11.22 11.92 22.94
C GLY A 201 -10.90 12.55 21.57
N HIS A 202 -10.44 11.73 20.61
CA HIS A 202 -10.04 12.17 19.27
C HIS A 202 -11.04 11.78 18.17
N GLN A 203 -12.27 11.42 18.54
CA GLN A 203 -13.29 10.98 17.57
C GLN A 203 -13.81 12.10 16.66
N LYS A 204 -13.77 13.33 17.15
CA LYS A 204 -14.21 14.51 16.39
C LYS A 204 -13.16 15.63 16.48
N VAL A 205 -13.41 16.71 15.75
CA VAL A 205 -12.50 17.86 15.67
C VAL A 205 -12.36 18.62 16.99
N LEU A 206 -13.37 18.61 17.85
CA LEU A 206 -13.32 19.16 19.22
C LEU A 206 -13.60 18.05 20.22
N THR A 207 -12.94 18.15 21.38
CA THR A 207 -13.16 17.23 22.51
C THR A 207 -14.26 17.80 23.42
N MET A 208 -15.08 16.92 24.00
CA MET A 208 -16.08 17.30 25.00
C MET A 208 -15.42 17.92 26.23
N LEU A 209 -16.07 18.91 26.84
CA LEU A 209 -15.73 19.42 28.16
C LEU A 209 -16.19 18.42 29.22
N GLU A 210 -15.40 18.22 30.25
CA GLU A 210 -15.72 17.34 31.38
C GLU A 210 -15.47 18.08 32.68
N ILE A 211 -16.41 17.94 33.65
CA ILE A 211 -16.24 18.42 35.02
C ILE A 211 -15.56 17.34 35.83
N ASP A 212 -14.22 17.22 35.64
CA ASP A 212 -13.38 16.31 36.39
C ASP A 212 -12.79 16.96 37.65
N ASN A 213 -11.85 16.27 38.33
CA ASN A 213 -11.21 16.76 39.52
C ASN A 213 -10.49 18.11 39.33
N GLN A 214 -9.93 18.37 38.14
CA GLN A 214 -9.27 19.64 37.86
C GLN A 214 -10.30 20.77 37.70
N ALA A 215 -11.36 20.52 36.96
CA ALA A 215 -12.45 21.49 36.79
C ALA A 215 -13.09 21.82 38.13
N ASN A 216 -13.39 20.82 39.00
CA ASN A 216 -13.96 21.04 40.32
C ASN A 216 -13.06 21.90 41.20
N ARG A 217 -11.73 21.67 41.22
CA ARG A 217 -10.80 22.53 41.97
C ARG A 217 -10.85 23.99 41.48
N LEU A 218 -10.83 24.21 40.15
CA LEU A 218 -10.88 25.55 39.58
C LEU A 218 -12.19 26.26 39.91
N ILE A 219 -13.33 25.53 39.96
CA ILE A 219 -14.63 26.03 40.39
C ILE A 219 -14.60 26.40 41.85
N GLU A 220 -14.08 25.55 42.74
CA GLU A 220 -13.94 25.79 44.16
C GLU A 220 -13.00 26.96 44.50
N ASP A 221 -11.82 27.01 43.82
CA ASP A 221 -10.82 28.06 43.99
C ASP A 221 -11.38 29.44 43.60
N ALA A 222 -12.32 29.48 42.66
CA ALA A 222 -13.05 30.72 42.28
C ALA A 222 -14.21 31.06 43.23
N GLY A 223 -14.47 30.24 44.26
CA GLY A 223 -15.57 30.45 45.18
C GLY A 223 -16.94 30.05 44.62
N HIS A 224 -16.97 29.19 43.57
CA HIS A 224 -18.16 28.73 42.92
C HIS A 224 -18.48 27.25 43.23
N THR A 225 -19.66 26.83 42.82
CA THR A 225 -20.10 25.42 42.77
C THR A 225 -20.56 25.11 41.35
N VAL A 226 -20.74 23.84 41.03
CA VAL A 226 -21.27 23.42 39.72
C VAL A 226 -22.67 23.98 39.41
N ASP A 227 -23.41 24.34 40.43
CA ASP A 227 -24.76 24.94 40.36
C ASP A 227 -24.73 26.48 40.30
N THR A 228 -23.56 27.11 40.35
CA THR A 228 -23.42 28.56 40.26
C THR A 228 -23.84 29.05 38.88
N ILE A 229 -24.67 30.11 38.82
CA ILE A 229 -25.04 30.81 37.61
C ILE A 229 -24.06 31.97 37.40
N LEU A 230 -23.30 31.92 36.32
CA LEU A 230 -22.32 32.96 35.97
C LEU A 230 -23.05 34.16 35.31
N PRO A 231 -22.58 35.38 35.56
CA PRO A 231 -23.04 36.56 34.84
C PRO A 231 -22.95 36.42 33.32
N GLU A 232 -23.86 37.11 32.60
CA GLU A 232 -23.86 37.12 31.14
C GLU A 232 -22.55 37.69 30.59
N GLY A 233 -21.90 36.91 29.69
CA GLY A 233 -20.60 37.26 29.05
C GLY A 233 -19.36 36.92 29.89
N GLU A 234 -19.49 36.44 31.12
CA GLU A 234 -18.36 36.00 31.93
C GLU A 234 -17.79 34.68 31.42
N ALA A 235 -16.51 34.68 31.01
CA ALA A 235 -15.81 33.49 30.62
C ALA A 235 -15.18 32.77 31.83
N PHE A 236 -15.56 31.53 32.05
CA PHE A 236 -14.99 30.67 33.11
C PHE A 236 -14.21 29.51 32.56
N TYR A 237 -12.94 29.41 32.93
CA TYR A 237 -12.01 28.38 32.42
C TYR A 237 -12.05 27.12 33.28
N LEU A 238 -12.40 26.00 32.69
CA LEU A 238 -12.44 24.67 33.33
C LEU A 238 -11.10 23.94 33.27
N ARG A 239 -10.11 24.55 32.63
CA ARG A 239 -8.74 24.02 32.47
C ARG A 239 -7.73 25.14 32.64
N SER A 240 -6.60 24.81 33.25
CA SER A 240 -5.46 25.72 33.36
C SER A 240 -4.57 25.71 32.12
N THR A 241 -4.69 24.67 31.27
CA THR A 241 -3.89 24.50 30.05
C THR A 241 -4.78 24.48 28.81
N ALA A 242 -4.27 25.03 27.71
CA ALA A 242 -5.00 25.19 26.46
C ALA A 242 -4.94 23.95 25.54
N ASN A 243 -5.06 22.74 26.11
CA ASN A 243 -5.02 21.50 25.34
C ASN A 243 -6.36 21.19 24.66
N LEU A 244 -6.34 20.95 23.35
CA LEU A 244 -7.53 20.54 22.60
C LEU A 244 -8.08 19.19 23.05
N SER A 245 -7.22 18.29 23.54
CA SER A 245 -7.60 16.96 24.06
C SER A 245 -8.43 17.02 25.33
N THR A 246 -8.44 18.15 26.03
CA THR A 246 -9.21 18.38 27.27
C THR A 246 -10.34 19.40 27.10
N GLY A 247 -10.81 19.61 25.86
CA GLY A 247 -11.93 20.48 25.54
C GLY A 247 -11.54 21.91 25.12
N GLY A 248 -10.25 22.22 25.03
CA GLY A 248 -9.77 23.51 24.51
C GLY A 248 -10.18 23.76 23.06
N THR A 249 -10.13 25.02 22.66
CA THR A 249 -10.43 25.48 21.31
C THR A 249 -9.22 26.14 20.66
N ALA A 250 -9.29 26.44 19.37
CA ALA A 250 -8.20 27.08 18.64
C ALA A 250 -8.74 28.16 17.70
N ILE A 251 -8.04 29.28 17.62
CA ILE A 251 -8.35 30.41 16.73
C ILE A 251 -7.21 30.55 15.73
N ASP A 252 -7.53 30.56 14.43
CA ASP A 252 -6.50 30.75 13.39
C ASP A 252 -5.92 32.18 13.42
N MET A 253 -4.60 32.29 13.57
CA MET A 253 -3.86 33.54 13.62
C MET A 253 -2.82 33.66 12.51
N THR A 254 -2.86 32.76 11.52
CA THR A 254 -1.82 32.63 10.49
C THR A 254 -1.59 33.90 9.68
N ASP A 255 -2.67 34.59 9.30
CA ASP A 255 -2.57 35.77 8.43
C ASP A 255 -2.07 37.04 9.15
N VAL A 256 -2.11 37.05 10.49
CA VAL A 256 -1.78 38.23 11.32
C VAL A 256 -0.44 38.11 12.06
N VAL A 257 0.25 36.96 11.96
CA VAL A 257 1.52 36.76 12.66
C VAL A 257 2.58 37.75 12.20
N HIS A 258 3.28 38.40 13.17
CA HIS A 258 4.36 39.35 12.88
C HIS A 258 5.56 38.63 12.20
N PRO A 259 6.25 39.26 11.24
CA PRO A 259 7.41 38.66 10.57
C PRO A 259 8.50 38.18 11.52
N ASP A 260 8.83 38.91 12.59
CA ASP A 260 9.83 38.52 13.59
C ASP A 260 9.41 37.21 14.30
N ASN A 261 8.13 37.06 14.61
CA ASN A 261 7.62 35.85 15.27
C ASN A 261 7.63 34.63 14.29
N ARG A 262 7.41 34.91 13.02
CA ARG A 262 7.57 33.90 11.95
C ARG A 262 9.02 33.44 11.84
N ASP A 263 9.96 34.36 11.68
CA ASP A 263 11.40 34.07 11.59
C ASP A 263 11.89 33.30 12.82
N MET A 264 11.47 33.73 14.01
CA MET A 264 11.80 33.04 15.27
C MET A 264 11.36 31.59 15.26
N ALA A 265 10.11 31.27 14.86
CA ALA A 265 9.59 29.91 14.82
C ALA A 265 10.29 29.06 13.76
N GLU A 266 10.53 29.61 12.56
CA GLU A 266 11.28 28.92 11.50
C GLU A 266 12.70 28.59 11.95
N ARG A 267 13.41 29.54 12.58
CA ARG A 267 14.77 29.35 13.13
C ARG A 267 14.80 28.31 14.27
N ALA A 268 13.78 28.31 15.13
CA ALA A 268 13.71 27.33 16.22
C ALA A 268 13.61 25.89 15.69
N ILE A 269 12.78 25.65 14.68
CA ILE A 269 12.63 24.32 14.07
C ILE A 269 13.89 23.93 13.28
N MET A 270 14.51 24.86 12.56
CA MET A 270 15.79 24.60 11.88
C MET A 270 16.90 24.27 12.86
N ALA A 271 16.97 24.94 14.02
CA ALA A 271 17.97 24.69 15.05
C ALA A 271 17.85 23.26 15.63
N VAL A 272 16.65 22.82 15.92
CA VAL A 272 16.38 21.45 16.39
C VAL A 272 16.59 20.41 15.27
N GLY A 273 16.39 20.81 14.01
CA GLY A 273 16.59 19.96 12.82
C GLY A 273 15.36 19.12 12.45
N LEU A 274 14.15 19.56 12.83
CA LEU A 274 12.89 18.92 12.48
C LEU A 274 12.45 19.36 11.07
N ASP A 275 11.89 18.42 10.31
CA ASP A 275 11.24 18.65 9.02
C ASP A 275 9.79 19.14 9.20
N VAL A 276 9.10 18.60 10.20
CA VAL A 276 7.77 19.01 10.67
C VAL A 276 7.86 19.27 12.17
N GLY A 277 7.63 20.49 12.61
CA GLY A 277 7.75 20.84 14.01
C GLY A 277 6.70 21.85 14.46
N GLY A 278 6.32 21.78 15.72
CA GLY A 278 5.42 22.73 16.37
C GLY A 278 6.12 23.52 17.47
N VAL A 279 6.12 24.83 17.37
CA VAL A 279 6.64 25.73 18.42
C VAL A 279 5.47 26.21 19.29
N ASP A 280 5.54 25.99 20.59
CA ASP A 280 4.63 26.58 21.56
C ASP A 280 5.21 27.90 22.04
N PHE A 281 4.51 28.98 21.72
CA PHE A 281 4.97 30.35 21.93
C PHE A 281 3.96 31.17 22.74
N LEU A 282 4.43 31.72 23.87
CA LEU A 282 3.64 32.63 24.71
C LEU A 282 3.94 34.08 24.30
N ILE A 283 2.89 34.82 23.98
CA ILE A 283 2.95 36.24 23.67
C ILE A 283 1.57 36.88 23.85
N ASP A 284 1.51 38.12 24.32
CA ASP A 284 0.23 38.82 24.54
C ASP A 284 -0.50 39.10 23.21
N ASN A 285 0.25 39.46 22.17
CA ASN A 285 -0.31 39.68 20.83
C ASN A 285 0.63 39.22 19.74
N ILE A 286 0.26 38.15 19.04
CA ILE A 286 1.09 37.54 17.98
C ILE A 286 1.31 38.46 16.76
N ALA A 287 0.50 39.51 16.60
CA ALA A 287 0.63 40.50 15.55
C ALA A 287 1.71 41.58 15.84
N HIS A 288 2.29 41.57 17.02
CA HIS A 288 3.41 42.45 17.40
C HIS A 288 4.68 41.63 17.53
N SER A 289 5.84 42.32 17.34
CA SER A 289 7.16 41.69 17.45
C SER A 289 7.44 41.28 18.90
N TYR A 290 7.92 40.05 19.11
CA TYR A 290 8.38 39.61 20.42
C TYR A 290 9.56 40.45 20.96
N LYS A 291 10.30 41.08 20.04
CA LYS A 291 11.43 41.99 20.41
C LYS A 291 10.92 43.27 21.06
N GLU A 292 9.67 43.64 20.80
CA GLU A 292 9.06 44.90 21.33
C GLU A 292 8.24 44.66 22.59
N ILE A 293 7.41 43.58 22.59
CA ILE A 293 6.44 43.34 23.67
C ILE A 293 6.83 42.15 24.57
N GLY A 294 7.90 41.46 24.26
CA GLY A 294 8.28 40.23 24.94
C GLY A 294 7.54 39.01 24.37
N GLY A 295 7.89 37.86 24.90
CA GLY A 295 7.35 36.55 24.51
C GLY A 295 8.43 35.49 24.63
N ALA A 296 8.03 34.21 24.76
CA ALA A 296 9.01 33.11 24.87
C ALA A 296 8.51 31.80 24.25
N ILE A 297 9.43 31.06 23.67
CA ILE A 297 9.25 29.63 23.27
C ILE A 297 9.26 28.80 24.53
N VAL A 298 8.21 28.06 24.79
CA VAL A 298 8.10 27.20 25.97
C VAL A 298 8.34 25.73 25.66
N GLU A 299 8.09 25.32 24.39
CA GLU A 299 8.28 23.95 23.96
C GLU A 299 8.43 23.86 22.44
N VAL A 300 9.20 22.86 21.97
CA VAL A 300 9.25 22.44 20.56
C VAL A 300 8.77 20.99 20.47
N ASN A 301 7.85 20.74 19.57
CA ASN A 301 7.20 19.44 19.44
C ASN A 301 7.55 18.77 18.10
N ALA A 302 8.12 17.53 18.12
CA ALA A 302 8.49 16.77 16.94
C ALA A 302 7.29 16.12 16.21
N ALA A 303 6.17 15.91 16.91
CA ALA A 303 4.97 15.30 16.34
C ALA A 303 3.74 16.21 16.56
N PRO A 304 3.71 17.41 15.97
CA PRO A 304 2.64 18.38 16.22
C PRO A 304 1.31 17.89 15.65
N GLY A 305 0.23 18.02 16.45
CA GLY A 305 -1.12 17.71 15.98
C GLY A 305 -1.64 18.77 15.01
N PHE A 306 -2.23 18.34 13.89
CA PHE A 306 -2.77 19.24 12.85
C PHE A 306 -4.20 19.68 13.10
N ARG A 307 -4.90 19.03 14.02
CA ARG A 307 -6.34 19.25 14.25
C ARG A 307 -6.72 20.72 14.42
N MET A 308 -5.94 21.48 15.19
CA MET A 308 -6.19 22.90 15.46
C MET A 308 -6.01 23.81 14.24
N HIS A 309 -5.26 23.38 13.25
CA HIS A 309 -4.99 24.13 12.03
C HIS A 309 -5.95 23.75 10.89
N VAL A 310 -6.28 22.44 10.76
CA VAL A 310 -7.20 21.95 9.72
C VAL A 310 -8.67 22.21 10.08
N ALA A 311 -8.99 22.34 11.37
CA ALA A 311 -10.35 22.60 11.84
C ALA A 311 -10.33 23.52 13.08
N PRO A 312 -9.91 24.79 12.93
CA PRO A 312 -9.98 25.75 14.02
C PRO A 312 -11.44 26.02 14.43
N SER A 313 -11.64 26.45 15.69
CA SER A 313 -12.96 26.85 16.18
C SER A 313 -13.39 28.13 15.50
N GLU A 314 -12.44 29.03 15.26
CA GLU A 314 -12.62 30.33 14.61
C GLU A 314 -11.52 30.58 13.60
N GLY A 315 -11.84 31.28 12.50
CA GLY A 315 -10.90 31.60 11.44
C GLY A 315 -10.90 30.58 10.29
N LYS A 316 -9.80 30.50 9.55
CA LYS A 316 -9.69 29.70 8.33
C LYS A 316 -9.07 28.34 8.59
N SER A 317 -9.60 27.30 7.96
CA SER A 317 -8.92 26.02 7.82
C SER A 317 -7.64 26.18 6.98
N ARG A 318 -6.53 25.55 7.42
CA ARG A 318 -5.23 25.63 6.73
C ARG A 318 -4.86 24.25 6.18
N ASP A 319 -4.43 24.19 4.93
CA ASP A 319 -3.94 22.97 4.29
C ASP A 319 -2.49 22.66 4.72
N VAL A 320 -2.31 22.37 6.01
CA VAL A 320 -1.00 22.02 6.57
C VAL A 320 -0.53 20.65 6.11
N ALA A 321 -1.47 19.75 5.86
CA ALA A 321 -1.17 18.40 5.39
C ALA A 321 -0.64 18.42 3.95
N GLY A 322 -1.19 19.26 3.08
CA GLY A 322 -0.68 19.46 1.73
C GLY A 322 0.77 19.90 1.72
N ASN A 323 1.16 20.83 2.58
CA ASN A 323 2.55 21.26 2.70
C ASN A 323 3.50 20.11 3.09
N VAL A 324 3.07 19.18 3.93
CA VAL A 324 3.88 17.99 4.28
C VAL A 324 3.99 17.03 3.09
N ILE A 325 2.90 16.79 2.37
CA ILE A 325 2.92 15.93 1.19
C ILE A 325 3.79 16.56 0.08
N ASP A 326 3.71 17.86 -0.14
CA ASP A 326 4.55 18.59 -1.11
C ASP A 326 6.05 18.58 -0.72
N MET A 327 6.36 18.52 0.58
CA MET A 327 7.72 18.30 1.08
C MET A 327 8.22 16.88 0.79
N LEU A 328 7.36 15.86 1.03
CA LEU A 328 7.71 14.46 0.82
C LEU A 328 7.78 14.08 -0.67
N PHE A 329 6.93 14.69 -1.48
CA PHE A 329 6.83 14.52 -2.93
C PHE A 329 6.82 15.90 -3.62
N PRO A 330 7.99 16.53 -3.78
CA PRO A 330 8.11 17.79 -4.50
C PRO A 330 7.49 17.69 -5.90
N HIS A 331 6.96 18.81 -6.39
CA HIS A 331 6.30 18.85 -7.70
C HIS A 331 7.19 18.26 -8.81
N GLY A 332 6.66 17.31 -9.59
CA GLY A 332 7.38 16.59 -10.62
C GLY A 332 8.14 15.34 -10.15
N GLN A 333 8.15 15.04 -8.85
CA GLN A 333 8.72 13.78 -8.35
C GLN A 333 7.70 12.64 -8.49
N GLU A 334 8.18 11.49 -8.98
CA GLU A 334 7.37 10.29 -9.08
C GLU A 334 7.02 9.73 -7.69
N SER A 335 5.78 9.27 -7.55
CA SER A 335 5.28 8.58 -6.35
C SER A 335 4.92 7.11 -6.62
N ARG A 336 4.82 6.72 -7.90
CA ARG A 336 4.42 5.38 -8.35
C ARG A 336 5.54 4.72 -9.11
N ILE A 337 5.72 3.42 -8.90
CA ILE A 337 6.48 2.58 -9.83
C ILE A 337 5.52 2.07 -10.91
N PRO A 338 5.99 1.82 -12.14
CA PRO A 338 5.17 1.23 -13.19
C PRO A 338 4.64 -0.14 -12.80
N ILE A 339 3.36 -0.41 -13.11
CA ILE A 339 2.65 -1.66 -12.78
C ILE A 339 2.15 -2.31 -14.07
N ALA A 340 2.63 -3.52 -14.34
CA ALA A 340 2.11 -4.42 -15.35
C ALA A 340 1.17 -5.44 -14.72
N ALA A 341 -0.12 -5.45 -15.09
CA ALA A 341 -1.12 -6.36 -14.55
C ALA A 341 -1.48 -7.45 -15.57
N ILE A 342 -1.47 -8.72 -15.16
CA ILE A 342 -1.69 -9.85 -16.07
C ILE A 342 -2.78 -10.75 -15.53
N THR A 343 -3.84 -10.95 -16.32
CA THR A 343 -4.90 -11.91 -16.03
C THR A 343 -5.16 -12.84 -17.22
N GLY A 344 -5.97 -13.85 -17.03
CA GLY A 344 -6.33 -14.86 -18.03
C GLY A 344 -6.71 -16.17 -17.34
N THR A 345 -7.19 -17.13 -18.09
CA THR A 345 -7.37 -18.50 -17.59
C THR A 345 -6.01 -19.19 -17.57
N ASN A 346 -5.31 -19.25 -18.69
CA ASN A 346 -4.02 -19.90 -18.85
C ASN A 346 -2.92 -18.91 -19.25
N GLY A 347 -1.65 -19.27 -19.03
CA GLY A 347 -0.49 -18.51 -19.47
C GLY A 347 -0.01 -17.39 -18.55
N LYS A 348 -0.77 -17.03 -17.51
CA LYS A 348 -0.47 -15.90 -16.61
C LYS A 348 0.94 -15.96 -16.02
N THR A 349 1.28 -17.04 -15.35
CA THR A 349 2.59 -17.22 -14.68
C THR A 349 3.73 -17.15 -15.67
N THR A 350 3.62 -17.85 -16.81
CA THR A 350 4.63 -17.85 -17.86
C THR A 350 4.85 -16.46 -18.46
N THR A 351 3.76 -15.76 -18.81
CA THR A 351 3.81 -14.39 -19.33
C THR A 351 4.40 -13.42 -18.31
N SER A 352 3.98 -13.53 -17.04
CA SER A 352 4.52 -12.69 -15.94
C SER A 352 6.02 -12.90 -15.76
N ARG A 353 6.49 -14.14 -15.81
CA ARG A 353 7.92 -14.47 -15.70
C ARG A 353 8.72 -14.00 -16.92
N MET A 354 8.19 -14.19 -18.15
CA MET A 354 8.83 -13.67 -19.37
C MET A 354 8.95 -12.14 -19.32
N LEU A 355 7.87 -11.44 -18.96
CA LEU A 355 7.89 -9.98 -18.81
C LEU A 355 8.88 -9.54 -17.71
N ALA A 356 8.83 -10.17 -16.55
CA ALA A 356 9.76 -9.87 -15.46
C ALA A 356 11.23 -10.08 -15.87
N HIS A 357 11.50 -11.12 -16.65
CA HIS A 357 12.83 -11.37 -17.20
C HIS A 357 13.27 -10.30 -18.20
N ILE A 358 12.40 -9.89 -19.13
CA ILE A 358 12.66 -8.78 -20.08
C ILE A 358 12.96 -7.50 -19.31
N MET A 359 12.11 -7.13 -18.33
CA MET A 359 12.30 -5.92 -17.56
C MET A 359 13.58 -5.95 -16.72
N LYS A 360 13.92 -7.10 -16.13
CA LYS A 360 15.18 -7.29 -15.39
C LYS A 360 16.40 -7.16 -16.32
N THR A 361 16.38 -7.75 -17.51
CA THR A 361 17.48 -7.63 -18.48
C THR A 361 17.62 -6.21 -19.03
N SER A 362 16.54 -5.42 -19.00
CA SER A 362 16.57 -3.97 -19.29
C SER A 362 17.01 -3.10 -18.11
N GLY A 363 17.44 -3.69 -16.99
CA GLY A 363 18.04 -2.99 -15.84
C GLY A 363 17.06 -2.60 -14.74
N LYS A 364 15.81 -3.11 -14.74
CA LYS A 364 14.84 -2.86 -13.67
C LYS A 364 14.99 -3.85 -12.51
N ILE A 365 14.75 -3.37 -11.29
CA ILE A 365 14.56 -4.22 -10.10
C ILE A 365 13.09 -4.59 -10.02
N VAL A 366 12.78 -5.81 -10.48
CA VAL A 366 11.41 -6.25 -10.67
C VAL A 366 10.86 -6.92 -9.42
N GLY A 367 9.71 -6.44 -8.94
CA GLY A 367 8.85 -7.17 -8.01
C GLY A 367 7.74 -7.89 -8.78
N MET A 368 7.56 -9.19 -8.53
CA MET A 368 6.58 -10.01 -9.24
C MET A 368 5.73 -10.81 -8.27
N THR A 369 4.42 -10.87 -8.53
CA THR A 369 3.50 -11.82 -7.89
C THR A 369 3.19 -12.97 -8.81
N SER A 370 3.07 -14.18 -8.27
CA SER A 370 2.70 -15.38 -9.04
C SER A 370 1.99 -16.43 -8.19
N THR A 371 1.49 -17.51 -8.82
CA THR A 371 0.83 -18.64 -8.13
C THR A 371 1.76 -19.42 -7.21
N ASP A 372 3.06 -19.31 -7.36
CA ASP A 372 4.05 -20.01 -6.54
C ASP A 372 4.77 -19.08 -5.55
N GLY A 373 4.62 -17.76 -5.68
CA GLY A 373 5.21 -16.84 -4.71
C GLY A 373 5.29 -15.37 -5.11
N VAL A 374 5.89 -14.58 -4.23
CA VAL A 374 6.36 -13.22 -4.50
C VAL A 374 7.87 -13.29 -4.76
N TYR A 375 8.29 -12.67 -5.83
CA TYR A 375 9.70 -12.58 -6.24
C TYR A 375 10.16 -11.12 -6.26
N VAL A 376 11.37 -10.88 -5.78
CA VAL A 376 12.04 -9.58 -5.89
C VAL A 376 13.39 -9.82 -6.56
N ASP A 377 13.63 -9.12 -7.65
CA ASP A 377 14.84 -9.28 -8.50
C ASP A 377 15.12 -10.74 -8.89
N GLY A 378 14.07 -11.53 -9.17
CA GLY A 378 14.15 -12.94 -9.52
C GLY A 378 14.36 -13.89 -8.34
N LYS A 379 14.44 -13.40 -7.10
CA LYS A 379 14.58 -14.22 -5.89
C LYS A 379 13.23 -14.40 -5.21
N LEU A 380 12.90 -15.65 -4.83
CA LEU A 380 11.68 -15.95 -4.08
C LEU A 380 11.74 -15.34 -2.67
N SER A 381 10.84 -14.41 -2.39
CA SER A 381 10.73 -13.74 -1.10
C SER A 381 9.64 -14.35 -0.21
N VAL A 382 8.50 -14.72 -0.80
CA VAL A 382 7.37 -15.35 -0.08
C VAL A 382 6.84 -16.49 -0.93
N LYS A 383 6.76 -17.71 -0.38
CA LYS A 383 6.25 -18.91 -1.06
C LYS A 383 4.72 -19.03 -0.87
N GLY A 384 4.02 -19.48 -1.89
CA GLY A 384 2.59 -19.81 -1.88
C GLY A 384 1.80 -19.12 -2.99
N ASP A 385 0.49 -19.36 -3.09
CA ASP A 385 -0.38 -18.66 -4.06
C ASP A 385 -0.47 -17.16 -3.70
N MET A 386 0.27 -16.36 -4.45
CA MET A 386 0.46 -14.94 -4.25
C MET A 386 -0.14 -14.10 -5.40
N THR A 387 -1.34 -14.47 -5.87
CA THR A 387 -2.05 -13.79 -6.97
C THR A 387 -3.15 -12.83 -6.52
N GLY A 388 -3.17 -12.50 -5.23
CA GLY A 388 -4.17 -11.63 -4.62
C GLY A 388 -3.63 -10.28 -4.13
N PRO A 389 -4.50 -9.41 -3.58
CA PRO A 389 -4.16 -8.03 -3.22
C PRO A 389 -3.09 -7.90 -2.13
N LYS A 390 -3.01 -8.85 -1.21
CA LYS A 390 -1.92 -8.84 -0.19
C LYS A 390 -0.54 -9.03 -0.82
N ALA A 391 -0.45 -9.89 -1.83
CA ALA A 391 0.80 -10.11 -2.55
C ALA A 391 1.23 -8.86 -3.34
N ALA A 392 0.29 -8.21 -4.02
CA ALA A 392 0.54 -6.93 -4.69
C ALA A 392 1.08 -5.88 -3.70
N GLN A 393 0.47 -5.77 -2.51
CA GLN A 393 0.97 -4.86 -1.46
C GLN A 393 2.38 -5.23 -0.97
N ILE A 394 2.77 -6.51 -0.92
CA ILE A 394 4.14 -6.91 -0.56
C ILE A 394 5.13 -6.32 -1.56
N VAL A 395 4.87 -6.46 -2.86
CA VAL A 395 5.71 -5.90 -3.93
C VAL A 395 5.78 -4.38 -3.84
N LEU A 396 4.61 -3.70 -3.71
CA LEU A 396 4.52 -2.24 -3.68
C LEU A 396 5.13 -1.60 -2.40
N ARG A 397 5.36 -2.42 -1.38
CA ARG A 397 6.00 -2.01 -0.11
C ARG A 397 7.50 -2.27 -0.09
N ASP A 398 8.04 -3.00 -1.04
CA ASP A 398 9.48 -3.25 -1.08
C ASP A 398 10.22 -2.00 -1.60
N PRO A 399 11.13 -1.40 -0.81
CA PRO A 399 11.79 -0.14 -1.17
C PRO A 399 12.82 -0.28 -2.29
N THR A 400 13.16 -1.49 -2.70
CA THR A 400 14.13 -1.73 -3.78
C THR A 400 13.46 -1.85 -5.15
N VAL A 401 12.18 -2.21 -5.17
CA VAL A 401 11.42 -2.46 -6.40
C VAL A 401 11.17 -1.15 -7.16
N ASP A 402 11.48 -1.13 -8.45
CA ASP A 402 11.22 -0.01 -9.35
C ASP A 402 10.32 -0.36 -10.55
N PHE A 403 9.91 -1.63 -10.66
CA PHE A 403 8.93 -2.11 -11.63
C PHE A 403 8.14 -3.30 -11.05
N ALA A 404 6.82 -3.31 -11.22
CA ALA A 404 5.95 -4.34 -10.67
C ALA A 404 5.24 -5.16 -11.76
N VAL A 405 5.32 -6.50 -11.68
CA VAL A 405 4.56 -7.44 -12.51
C VAL A 405 3.56 -8.17 -11.62
N MET A 406 2.27 -7.93 -11.84
CA MET A 406 1.17 -8.41 -11.01
C MET A 406 0.38 -9.50 -11.71
N GLU A 407 0.71 -10.78 -11.46
CA GLU A 407 -0.18 -11.88 -11.83
C GLU A 407 -1.45 -11.80 -10.98
N THR A 408 -2.61 -11.72 -11.63
CA THR A 408 -3.90 -11.53 -10.97
C THR A 408 -4.86 -12.65 -11.33
N ALA A 409 -5.16 -13.51 -10.34
CA ALA A 409 -6.08 -14.62 -10.51
C ALA A 409 -7.51 -14.26 -10.04
N ARG A 410 -8.50 -14.92 -10.64
CA ARG A 410 -9.93 -14.78 -10.32
C ARG A 410 -10.22 -14.88 -8.83
N GLY A 411 -9.59 -15.83 -8.13
CA GLY A 411 -9.85 -16.06 -6.71
C GLY A 411 -9.53 -14.88 -5.81
N GLY A 412 -8.43 -14.15 -6.12
CA GLY A 412 -8.05 -12.90 -5.44
C GLY A 412 -9.06 -11.79 -5.70
N LEU A 413 -9.42 -11.58 -6.97
CA LEU A 413 -10.37 -10.55 -7.40
C LEU A 413 -11.74 -10.68 -6.72
N VAL A 414 -12.33 -11.88 -6.74
CA VAL A 414 -13.67 -12.12 -6.16
C VAL A 414 -13.69 -11.92 -4.65
N ARG A 415 -12.62 -12.30 -3.94
CA ARG A 415 -12.57 -12.23 -2.47
C ARG A 415 -12.20 -10.87 -1.93
N SER A 416 -11.31 -10.13 -2.62
CA SER A 416 -10.66 -8.97 -2.01
C SER A 416 -10.28 -7.85 -3.00
N GLY A 417 -10.64 -7.99 -4.29
CA GLY A 417 -10.33 -7.00 -5.31
C GLY A 417 -8.84 -6.92 -5.69
N LEU A 418 -8.42 -5.74 -6.16
CA LEU A 418 -7.03 -5.43 -6.52
C LEU A 418 -6.27 -4.87 -5.30
N GLY A 419 -4.97 -5.06 -5.25
CA GLY A 419 -4.09 -4.49 -4.22
C GLY A 419 -3.49 -3.13 -4.59
N TYR A 420 -3.92 -2.54 -5.69
CA TYR A 420 -3.51 -1.25 -6.24
C TYR A 420 -4.73 -0.56 -6.86
N GLN A 421 -4.69 0.76 -7.04
CA GLN A 421 -5.77 1.54 -7.63
C GLN A 421 -5.77 1.47 -9.16
N HIS A 422 -4.58 1.66 -9.76
CA HIS A 422 -4.36 1.68 -11.20
C HIS A 422 -3.14 0.85 -11.56
N SER A 423 -3.15 0.30 -12.78
CA SER A 423 -1.98 -0.26 -13.46
C SER A 423 -1.68 0.59 -14.70
N ASP A 424 -0.43 0.64 -15.14
CA ASP A 424 -0.07 1.37 -16.36
C ASP A 424 -0.44 0.54 -17.58
N VAL A 425 -0.09 -0.74 -17.56
CA VAL A 425 -0.39 -1.68 -18.65
C VAL A 425 -1.08 -2.92 -18.07
N ALA A 426 -2.21 -3.32 -18.65
CA ALA A 426 -2.90 -4.54 -18.28
C ALA A 426 -3.08 -5.49 -19.47
N ALA A 427 -3.01 -6.80 -19.20
CA ALA A 427 -3.22 -7.83 -20.22
C ALA A 427 -4.27 -8.87 -19.80
N CYS A 428 -5.14 -9.26 -20.74
CA CYS A 428 -5.98 -10.44 -20.63
C CYS A 428 -5.61 -11.46 -21.72
N LEU A 429 -5.03 -12.59 -21.26
CA LEU A 429 -4.44 -13.57 -22.17
C LEU A 429 -5.51 -14.44 -22.86
N ASN A 430 -6.51 -14.88 -22.12
CA ASN A 430 -7.62 -15.68 -22.60
C ASN A 430 -8.69 -15.83 -21.53
N VAL A 431 -9.92 -16.19 -21.92
CA VAL A 431 -11.02 -16.52 -21.00
C VAL A 431 -11.68 -17.80 -21.45
N THR A 432 -11.30 -18.93 -20.86
CA THR A 432 -11.86 -20.25 -21.13
C THR A 432 -12.51 -20.83 -19.88
N ALA A 433 -13.30 -21.90 -20.03
CA ALA A 433 -13.97 -22.54 -18.92
C ALA A 433 -12.96 -23.11 -17.90
N ASP A 434 -12.90 -22.48 -16.75
CA ASP A 434 -12.13 -22.92 -15.58
C ASP A 434 -12.74 -22.30 -14.31
N HIS A 435 -12.82 -23.08 -13.24
CA HIS A 435 -13.47 -22.67 -12.00
C HIS A 435 -14.96 -22.24 -12.15
N ILE A 436 -15.66 -22.73 -13.15
CA ILE A 436 -17.09 -22.52 -13.33
C ILE A 436 -17.88 -23.29 -12.25
N GLY A 437 -18.95 -22.68 -11.73
CA GLY A 437 -19.74 -23.22 -10.61
C GLY A 437 -19.16 -22.85 -9.22
N LEU A 438 -18.07 -22.08 -9.15
CA LEU A 438 -17.43 -21.69 -7.89
C LEU A 438 -17.58 -20.18 -7.63
N GLY A 439 -17.99 -19.83 -6.39
CA GLY A 439 -18.06 -18.45 -5.93
C GLY A 439 -19.05 -17.58 -6.71
N GLY A 440 -20.16 -18.16 -7.17
CA GLY A 440 -21.21 -17.46 -7.89
C GLY A 440 -20.93 -17.18 -9.37
N ILE A 441 -19.92 -17.82 -9.96
CA ILE A 441 -19.58 -17.70 -11.40
C ILE A 441 -20.01 -18.98 -12.10
N GLU A 442 -21.08 -18.89 -12.89
CA GLU A 442 -21.73 -20.03 -13.53
C GLU A 442 -21.41 -20.15 -15.03
N THR A 443 -20.92 -19.07 -15.65
CA THR A 443 -20.62 -19.03 -17.10
C THR A 443 -19.27 -18.42 -17.40
N VAL A 444 -18.75 -18.65 -18.61
CA VAL A 444 -17.49 -18.06 -19.11
C VAL A 444 -17.61 -16.54 -19.24
N GLU A 445 -18.79 -16.04 -19.61
CA GLU A 445 -19.06 -14.60 -19.72
C GLU A 445 -18.99 -13.92 -18.34
N GLN A 446 -19.53 -14.55 -17.30
CA GLN A 446 -19.37 -14.05 -15.91
C GLN A 446 -17.92 -14.07 -15.47
N LEU A 447 -17.15 -15.10 -15.84
CA LEU A 447 -15.71 -15.16 -15.60
C LEU A 447 -14.97 -14.02 -16.33
N ALA A 448 -15.38 -13.71 -17.56
CA ALA A 448 -14.83 -12.56 -18.32
C ALA A 448 -15.08 -11.24 -17.61
N VAL A 449 -16.28 -11.03 -17.06
CA VAL A 449 -16.61 -9.81 -16.26
C VAL A 449 -15.69 -9.66 -15.05
N VAL A 450 -15.40 -10.76 -14.34
CA VAL A 450 -14.45 -10.71 -13.20
C VAL A 450 -13.04 -10.35 -13.65
N LYS A 451 -12.55 -10.95 -14.74
CA LYS A 451 -11.20 -10.67 -15.26
C LYS A 451 -11.08 -9.26 -15.84
N ARG A 452 -12.16 -8.73 -16.40
CA ARG A 452 -12.23 -7.38 -16.97
C ARG A 452 -11.86 -6.28 -15.97
N VAL A 453 -12.07 -6.48 -14.66
CA VAL A 453 -11.66 -5.55 -13.62
C VAL A 453 -10.16 -5.21 -13.70
N VAL A 454 -9.31 -6.16 -14.12
CA VAL A 454 -7.87 -5.91 -14.33
C VAL A 454 -7.66 -4.99 -15.53
N ILE A 455 -8.43 -5.16 -16.58
CA ILE A 455 -8.35 -4.32 -17.80
C ILE A 455 -8.86 -2.91 -17.51
N GLU A 456 -9.98 -2.78 -16.79
CA GLU A 456 -10.55 -1.49 -16.37
C GLU A 456 -9.63 -0.70 -15.41
N SER A 457 -8.65 -1.35 -14.78
CA SER A 457 -7.66 -0.69 -13.90
C SER A 457 -6.50 -0.05 -14.67
N ALA A 458 -6.34 -0.34 -15.96
CA ALA A 458 -5.24 0.20 -16.77
C ALA A 458 -5.47 1.68 -17.12
N THR A 459 -4.37 2.45 -17.22
CA THR A 459 -4.42 3.87 -17.52
C THR A 459 -3.74 4.23 -18.85
N GLN A 460 -2.80 3.42 -19.37
CA GLN A 460 -2.04 3.72 -20.56
C GLN A 460 -2.36 2.75 -21.70
N THR A 461 -2.17 1.44 -21.46
CA THR A 461 -2.35 0.45 -22.52
C THR A 461 -3.02 -0.81 -22.00
N VAL A 462 -3.95 -1.36 -22.78
CA VAL A 462 -4.46 -2.73 -22.59
C VAL A 462 -3.98 -3.64 -23.70
N VAL A 463 -3.50 -4.83 -23.33
CA VAL A 463 -3.00 -5.86 -24.26
C VAL A 463 -4.00 -7.02 -24.29
N LEU A 464 -4.70 -7.22 -25.41
CA LEU A 464 -5.83 -8.12 -25.52
C LEU A 464 -5.61 -9.19 -26.58
N ASN A 465 -6.03 -10.42 -26.27
CA ASN A 465 -6.04 -11.52 -27.21
C ASN A 465 -7.15 -11.33 -28.26
N ALA A 466 -6.79 -11.07 -29.51
CA ALA A 466 -7.74 -10.94 -30.59
C ALA A 466 -8.38 -12.28 -31.01
N ASP A 467 -7.70 -13.40 -30.73
CA ASP A 467 -8.20 -14.75 -31.04
C ASP A 467 -9.22 -15.25 -30.00
N ASP A 468 -9.49 -14.47 -28.92
CA ASP A 468 -10.50 -14.78 -27.89
C ASP A 468 -11.58 -13.70 -27.86
N ILE A 469 -12.81 -14.09 -28.19
CA ILE A 469 -13.94 -13.16 -28.26
C ILE A 469 -14.26 -12.48 -26.93
N ASN A 470 -14.00 -13.14 -25.78
CA ASN A 470 -14.22 -12.55 -24.47
C ASN A 470 -13.17 -11.48 -24.15
N CYS A 471 -11.93 -11.69 -24.57
CA CYS A 471 -10.87 -10.67 -24.48
C CYS A 471 -11.16 -9.50 -25.41
N LEU A 472 -11.58 -9.74 -26.66
CA LEU A 472 -11.95 -8.67 -27.60
C LEU A 472 -13.02 -7.73 -27.02
N LYS A 473 -14.08 -8.29 -26.42
CA LYS A 473 -15.16 -7.50 -25.81
C LYS A 473 -14.69 -6.60 -24.66
N MET A 474 -13.53 -6.87 -24.06
CA MET A 474 -12.99 -6.04 -22.98
C MET A 474 -12.49 -4.69 -23.48
N ALA A 475 -12.19 -4.57 -24.76
CA ALA A 475 -11.78 -3.30 -25.38
C ALA A 475 -12.83 -2.18 -25.21
N ASP A 476 -14.12 -2.54 -25.22
CA ASP A 476 -15.23 -1.59 -25.06
C ASP A 476 -15.32 -0.98 -23.65
N TYR A 477 -14.59 -1.52 -22.68
CA TYR A 477 -14.61 -1.11 -21.27
C TYR A 477 -13.26 -0.51 -20.82
N ALA A 478 -12.28 -0.44 -21.70
CA ALA A 478 -10.96 0.10 -21.37
C ALA A 478 -10.95 1.61 -21.62
N ASP A 479 -10.61 2.37 -20.57
CA ASP A 479 -10.39 3.83 -20.66
C ASP A 479 -8.88 4.10 -20.65
N VAL A 480 -8.26 3.92 -21.81
CA VAL A 480 -6.80 3.93 -21.99
C VAL A 480 -6.40 4.67 -23.26
N ASP A 481 -5.14 5.11 -23.30
CA ASP A 481 -4.57 5.79 -24.47
C ASP A 481 -4.43 4.84 -25.69
N SER A 482 -4.20 3.54 -25.42
CA SER A 482 -3.90 2.58 -26.50
C SER A 482 -4.44 1.18 -26.23
N ILE A 483 -4.98 0.55 -27.25
CA ILE A 483 -5.30 -0.89 -27.29
C ILE A 483 -4.25 -1.60 -28.14
N PHE A 484 -3.64 -2.64 -27.60
CA PHE A 484 -2.65 -3.46 -28.26
C PHE A 484 -3.19 -4.88 -28.46
N TYR A 485 -3.47 -5.28 -29.69
CA TYR A 485 -3.96 -6.63 -29.98
C TYR A 485 -2.84 -7.65 -30.19
N VAL A 486 -3.05 -8.86 -29.68
CA VAL A 486 -2.19 -10.02 -29.90
C VAL A 486 -2.96 -11.06 -30.69
N THR A 487 -2.39 -11.55 -31.81
CA THR A 487 -3.00 -12.64 -32.59
C THR A 487 -1.94 -13.56 -33.20
N VAL A 488 -2.20 -14.86 -33.13
CA VAL A 488 -1.45 -15.87 -33.87
C VAL A 488 -1.97 -16.11 -35.27
N ASN A 489 -3.10 -15.47 -35.63
CA ASN A 489 -3.71 -15.52 -36.93
C ASN A 489 -3.36 -14.28 -37.78
N PRO A 490 -2.42 -14.36 -38.72
CA PRO A 490 -2.02 -13.22 -39.53
C PRO A 490 -3.14 -12.70 -40.47
N SER A 491 -4.24 -13.45 -40.59
CA SER A 491 -5.40 -13.09 -41.41
C SER A 491 -6.55 -12.49 -40.60
N HIS A 492 -6.37 -12.22 -39.28
CA HIS A 492 -7.43 -11.71 -38.43
C HIS A 492 -7.92 -10.33 -38.91
N THR A 493 -9.19 -10.28 -39.33
CA THR A 493 -9.77 -9.09 -40.04
C THR A 493 -9.73 -7.83 -39.16
N LEU A 494 -10.21 -7.94 -37.90
CA LEU A 494 -10.24 -6.79 -36.98
C LEU A 494 -8.83 -6.26 -36.72
N VAL A 495 -7.84 -7.13 -36.51
CA VAL A 495 -6.46 -6.69 -36.28
C VAL A 495 -5.87 -6.00 -37.49
N LYS A 496 -6.14 -6.50 -38.70
CA LYS A 496 -5.72 -5.85 -39.94
C LYS A 496 -6.32 -4.45 -40.10
N GLU A 497 -7.59 -4.27 -39.78
CA GLU A 497 -8.24 -2.96 -39.82
C GLU A 497 -7.69 -2.02 -38.75
N HIS A 498 -7.44 -2.55 -37.54
CA HIS A 498 -6.84 -1.79 -36.45
C HIS A 498 -5.43 -1.29 -36.81
N ILE A 499 -4.59 -2.15 -37.40
CA ILE A 499 -3.24 -1.77 -37.89
C ILE A 499 -3.35 -0.69 -38.98
N LYS A 500 -4.28 -0.83 -39.94
CA LYS A 500 -4.50 0.17 -40.98
C LYS A 500 -4.93 1.54 -40.45
N ALA A 501 -5.64 1.54 -39.32
CA ALA A 501 -6.03 2.75 -38.61
C ALA A 501 -4.90 3.35 -37.75
N GLY A 502 -3.69 2.76 -37.75
CA GLY A 502 -2.56 3.20 -36.94
C GLY A 502 -2.47 2.55 -35.56
N GLY A 503 -3.34 1.59 -35.26
CA GLY A 503 -3.36 0.91 -33.98
C GLY A 503 -2.19 -0.04 -33.77
N LYS A 504 -1.94 -0.42 -32.48
CA LYS A 504 -0.86 -1.32 -32.10
C LYS A 504 -1.30 -2.79 -32.13
N ALA A 505 -0.47 -3.65 -32.70
CA ALA A 505 -0.69 -5.09 -32.69
C ALA A 505 0.62 -5.87 -32.75
N ILE A 506 0.64 -7.06 -32.17
CA ILE A 506 1.68 -8.07 -32.43
C ILE A 506 1.04 -9.27 -33.11
N VAL A 507 1.61 -9.66 -34.23
CA VAL A 507 1.08 -10.69 -35.12
C VAL A 507 2.15 -11.76 -35.31
N LEU A 508 1.73 -13.02 -35.30
CA LEU A 508 2.60 -14.14 -35.69
C LEU A 508 2.52 -14.31 -37.20
N GLU A 509 3.59 -13.98 -37.90
CA GLU A 509 3.68 -13.99 -39.35
C GLU A 509 4.47 -15.20 -39.85
N ALA A 510 3.89 -15.94 -40.78
CA ALA A 510 4.62 -17.04 -41.44
C ALA A 510 5.71 -16.48 -42.36
N GLY A 511 6.95 -16.93 -42.19
CA GLY A 511 8.08 -16.57 -43.04
C GLY A 511 8.83 -17.79 -43.56
N MET A 512 9.85 -17.56 -44.44
CA MET A 512 10.62 -18.65 -45.02
C MET A 512 11.44 -19.45 -44.01
N SER A 513 11.82 -18.85 -42.89
CA SER A 513 12.66 -19.47 -41.83
C SER A 513 11.82 -19.83 -40.58
N GLY A 514 10.51 -19.86 -40.65
CA GLY A 514 9.59 -20.12 -39.53
C GLY A 514 8.67 -18.95 -39.27
N ASP A 515 8.03 -18.94 -38.09
CA ASP A 515 7.08 -17.89 -37.73
C ASP A 515 7.79 -16.73 -37.01
N MET A 516 7.49 -15.49 -37.43
CA MET A 516 8.07 -14.26 -36.89
C MET A 516 7.05 -13.53 -36.00
N LEU A 517 7.47 -13.15 -34.80
CA LEU A 517 6.73 -12.20 -33.97
C LEU A 517 6.99 -10.79 -34.53
N THR A 518 5.92 -10.10 -34.96
CA THR A 518 6.03 -8.78 -35.58
C THR A 518 5.12 -7.79 -34.88
N ILE A 519 5.69 -6.67 -34.41
CA ILE A 519 4.93 -5.54 -33.85
C ILE A 519 4.57 -4.56 -34.97
N TYR A 520 3.31 -4.11 -34.94
CA TYR A 520 2.81 -3.00 -35.73
C TYR A 520 2.47 -1.83 -34.81
N ASP A 521 2.92 -0.63 -35.16
CA ASP A 521 2.60 0.62 -34.45
C ASP A 521 2.63 1.78 -35.42
N ASN A 522 1.53 2.54 -35.56
CA ASN A 522 1.40 3.68 -36.45
C ASN A 522 1.85 3.37 -37.92
N GLY A 523 1.52 2.17 -38.42
CA GLY A 523 1.88 1.71 -39.75
C GLY A 523 3.33 1.22 -39.91
N LEU A 524 4.14 1.29 -38.87
CA LEU A 524 5.47 0.68 -38.85
C LEU A 524 5.34 -0.84 -38.71
N HIS A 525 6.14 -1.57 -39.46
CA HIS A 525 6.26 -3.03 -39.42
C HIS A 525 7.61 -3.38 -38.78
N MET A 526 7.60 -3.92 -37.58
CA MET A 526 8.79 -4.13 -36.73
C MET A 526 8.95 -5.61 -36.36
N PRO A 527 9.74 -6.40 -37.11
CA PRO A 527 10.05 -7.78 -36.74
C PRO A 527 10.79 -7.82 -35.41
N VAL A 528 10.26 -8.59 -34.45
CA VAL A 528 10.84 -8.76 -33.13
C VAL A 528 11.81 -9.93 -33.14
N LEU A 529 11.28 -11.16 -33.26
CA LEU A 529 12.10 -12.38 -33.16
C LEU A 529 11.39 -13.56 -33.83
N TRP A 530 12.15 -14.45 -34.45
CA TRP A 530 11.65 -15.74 -34.89
C TRP A 530 11.21 -16.59 -33.68
N SER A 531 10.04 -17.22 -33.74
CA SER A 531 9.47 -18.01 -32.65
C SER A 531 10.39 -19.15 -32.22
N HIS A 532 11.07 -19.79 -33.14
CA HIS A 532 12.01 -20.88 -32.87
C HIS A 532 13.29 -20.46 -32.14
N LEU A 533 13.61 -19.16 -32.08
CA LEU A 533 14.74 -18.62 -31.32
C LEU A 533 14.39 -18.32 -29.84
N ILE A 534 13.15 -18.55 -29.45
CA ILE A 534 12.71 -18.41 -28.07
C ILE A 534 12.74 -19.82 -27.41
N PRO A 535 13.66 -20.11 -26.49
CA PRO A 535 13.82 -21.45 -25.91
C PRO A 535 12.52 -22.01 -25.34
N ALA A 536 11.75 -21.18 -24.65
CA ALA A 536 10.46 -21.54 -24.05
C ALA A 536 9.40 -22.02 -25.05
N THR A 537 9.59 -21.83 -26.34
CA THR A 537 8.63 -22.24 -27.37
C THR A 537 8.91 -23.62 -27.98
N LEU A 538 10.00 -24.29 -27.56
CA LEU A 538 10.46 -25.57 -28.16
C LEU A 538 10.49 -25.49 -29.68
N GLU A 539 11.38 -24.65 -30.20
CA GLU A 539 11.57 -24.44 -31.65
C GLU A 539 10.29 -23.88 -32.34
N GLY A 540 9.47 -23.11 -31.61
CA GLY A 540 8.19 -22.57 -32.12
C GLY A 540 7.02 -23.56 -32.09
N LYS A 541 7.21 -24.81 -31.65
CA LYS A 541 6.18 -25.87 -31.62
C LYS A 541 5.14 -25.66 -30.53
N ALA A 542 5.52 -25.02 -29.40
CA ALA A 542 4.63 -24.70 -28.28
C ALA A 542 3.90 -23.35 -28.55
N ILE A 543 2.86 -23.38 -29.38
CA ILE A 543 2.13 -22.16 -29.81
C ILE A 543 1.58 -21.35 -28.63
N HIS A 544 1.15 -22.00 -27.57
CA HIS A 544 0.71 -21.30 -26.33
C HIS A 544 1.84 -20.47 -25.72
N ASN A 545 3.09 -20.96 -25.75
CA ASN A 545 4.24 -20.17 -25.28
C ASN A 545 4.72 -19.13 -26.29
N VAL A 546 4.51 -19.36 -27.58
CA VAL A 546 4.69 -18.31 -28.59
C VAL A 546 3.73 -17.16 -28.28
N GLN A 547 2.46 -17.44 -28.02
CA GLN A 547 1.47 -16.42 -27.65
C GLN A 547 1.83 -15.73 -26.31
N ASN A 548 2.28 -16.47 -25.28
CA ASN A 548 2.75 -15.89 -24.03
C ASN A 548 3.94 -14.92 -24.26
N ALA A 549 4.88 -15.28 -25.14
CA ALA A 549 6.00 -14.42 -25.52
C ALA A 549 5.56 -13.17 -26.27
N MET A 550 4.53 -13.29 -27.14
CA MET A 550 3.93 -12.13 -27.83
C MET A 550 3.30 -11.17 -26.81
N PHE A 551 2.57 -11.66 -25.82
CA PHE A 551 2.02 -10.82 -24.74
C PHE A 551 3.14 -10.13 -23.95
N ALA A 552 4.18 -10.86 -23.54
CA ALA A 552 5.31 -10.29 -22.82
C ALA A 552 6.04 -9.21 -23.63
N ALA A 553 6.22 -9.44 -24.96
CA ALA A 553 6.81 -8.46 -25.86
C ALA A 553 5.93 -7.21 -26.05
N ALA A 554 4.63 -7.39 -26.23
CA ALA A 554 3.68 -6.28 -26.38
C ALA A 554 3.61 -5.42 -25.10
N MET A 555 3.59 -6.06 -23.93
CA MET A 555 3.61 -5.34 -22.66
C MET A 555 4.94 -4.61 -22.43
N ALA A 556 6.08 -5.26 -22.67
CA ALA A 556 7.39 -4.61 -22.55
C ALA A 556 7.52 -3.40 -23.50
N TYR A 557 7.05 -3.55 -24.75
CA TYR A 557 7.01 -2.46 -25.73
C TYR A 557 6.12 -1.29 -25.26
N SER A 558 5.01 -1.59 -24.59
CA SER A 558 4.12 -0.57 -24.02
C SER A 558 4.74 0.21 -22.85
N PHE A 559 5.84 -0.29 -22.27
CA PHE A 559 6.67 0.42 -21.27
C PHE A 559 7.93 1.02 -21.89
N ASP A 560 7.94 1.26 -23.19
CA ASP A 560 9.05 1.86 -23.94
C ASP A 560 10.37 1.07 -23.84
N VAL A 561 10.30 -0.24 -23.60
CA VAL A 561 11.49 -1.10 -23.67
C VAL A 561 11.89 -1.24 -25.14
N ASP A 562 13.15 -0.96 -25.44
CA ASP A 562 13.64 -1.08 -26.80
C ASP A 562 13.61 -2.53 -27.32
N LEU A 563 13.49 -2.69 -28.64
CA LEU A 563 13.33 -4.01 -29.29
C LEU A 563 14.52 -4.93 -29.03
N ASP A 564 15.72 -4.41 -28.84
CA ASP A 564 16.90 -5.25 -28.62
C ASP A 564 16.89 -5.86 -27.22
N ASN A 565 16.43 -5.13 -26.20
CA ASN A 565 16.21 -5.66 -24.87
C ASN A 565 15.05 -6.67 -24.85
N ILE A 566 13.97 -6.43 -25.58
CA ILE A 566 12.87 -7.41 -25.75
C ILE A 566 13.40 -8.70 -26.40
N ARG A 567 14.13 -8.58 -27.51
CA ARG A 567 14.77 -9.71 -28.20
C ARG A 567 15.72 -10.49 -27.27
N HIS A 568 16.55 -9.77 -26.54
CA HIS A 568 17.51 -10.38 -25.60
C HIS A 568 16.78 -11.14 -24.48
N GLY A 569 15.79 -10.51 -23.85
CA GLY A 569 15.00 -11.12 -22.80
C GLY A 569 14.27 -12.39 -23.28
N LEU A 570 13.64 -12.37 -24.45
CA LEU A 570 12.97 -13.55 -25.02
C LEU A 570 13.95 -14.68 -25.37
N ARG A 571 15.12 -14.36 -25.88
CA ARG A 571 16.16 -15.36 -26.24
C ARG A 571 16.80 -16.03 -25.04
N THR A 572 16.83 -15.36 -23.90
CA THR A 572 17.48 -15.84 -22.68
C THR A 572 16.50 -16.40 -21.64
N PHE A 573 15.20 -16.34 -21.93
CA PHE A 573 14.19 -16.98 -21.11
C PHE A 573 13.96 -18.42 -21.56
N ASP A 574 14.20 -19.36 -20.66
CA ASP A 574 13.92 -20.78 -20.87
C ASP A 574 12.82 -21.30 -19.91
N THR A 575 12.39 -22.54 -20.14
CA THR A 575 11.44 -23.24 -19.27
C THR A 575 12.15 -24.20 -18.32
N SER A 576 13.39 -23.90 -17.92
CA SER A 576 14.04 -24.65 -16.85
C SER A 576 13.22 -24.56 -15.56
N TYR A 577 13.32 -25.59 -14.73
CA TYR A 577 12.65 -25.61 -13.43
C TYR A 577 13.01 -24.38 -12.57
N PHE A 578 14.20 -23.84 -12.72
CA PHE A 578 14.65 -22.65 -11.99
C PHE A 578 13.99 -21.35 -12.45
N GLN A 579 13.71 -21.20 -13.76
CA GLN A 579 13.05 -20.00 -14.30
C GLN A 579 11.52 -20.07 -14.28
N ALA A 580 10.96 -21.26 -14.53
CA ALA A 580 9.52 -21.46 -14.61
C ALA A 580 9.09 -22.80 -13.99
N PRO A 581 9.10 -22.96 -12.64
CA PRO A 581 8.75 -24.22 -12.00
C PRO A 581 7.35 -24.71 -12.41
N GLY A 582 7.24 -25.98 -12.83
CA GLY A 582 5.98 -26.58 -13.22
C GLY A 582 5.32 -25.96 -14.48
N ARG A 583 6.07 -25.26 -15.33
CA ARG A 583 5.56 -24.65 -16.56
C ARG A 583 6.36 -25.14 -17.76
N MET A 584 5.88 -26.27 -18.34
CA MET A 584 6.49 -26.91 -19.49
C MET A 584 8.00 -27.16 -19.30
N ASN A 585 8.38 -27.69 -18.12
CA ASN A 585 9.78 -28.07 -17.85
C ASN A 585 10.15 -29.30 -18.68
N VAL A 586 11.22 -29.20 -19.46
CA VAL A 586 11.71 -30.26 -20.33
C VAL A 586 12.92 -30.91 -19.70
N PHE A 587 12.93 -32.24 -19.64
CA PHE A 587 14.02 -33.05 -19.14
C PHE A 587 14.50 -33.95 -20.30
N ASP A 588 15.66 -33.67 -20.82
CA ASP A 588 16.28 -34.34 -21.97
C ASP A 588 17.46 -35.25 -21.56
N GLU A 589 17.68 -35.49 -20.26
CA GLU A 589 18.79 -36.29 -19.72
C GLU A 589 18.57 -37.80 -19.88
N HIS A 590 17.32 -38.19 -20.24
CA HIS A 590 16.93 -39.57 -20.47
C HIS A 590 16.99 -39.92 -21.98
N PRO A 591 17.02 -41.22 -22.35
CA PRO A 591 16.91 -41.61 -23.77
C PRO A 591 15.53 -41.31 -24.36
N PHE A 592 14.57 -40.82 -23.57
CA PHE A 592 13.25 -40.35 -23.93
C PHE A 592 13.04 -38.94 -23.39
N LYS A 593 12.06 -38.23 -23.92
CA LYS A 593 11.76 -36.84 -23.52
C LYS A 593 10.67 -36.82 -22.45
N VAL A 594 10.87 -36.05 -21.37
CA VAL A 594 9.86 -35.80 -20.33
C VAL A 594 9.52 -34.34 -20.33
N ILE A 595 8.22 -34.03 -20.27
CA ILE A 595 7.69 -32.65 -20.13
C ILE A 595 6.78 -32.61 -18.92
N LEU A 596 7.10 -31.77 -17.95
CA LEU A 596 6.28 -31.50 -16.77
C LEU A 596 5.53 -30.16 -16.94
N ASP A 597 4.22 -30.18 -16.77
CA ASP A 597 3.37 -28.97 -16.84
C ASP A 597 2.25 -28.99 -15.78
N TYR A 598 1.86 -27.82 -15.31
CA TYR A 598 0.78 -27.63 -14.32
C TYR A 598 -0.61 -27.52 -14.96
N GLY A 599 -0.78 -27.89 -16.21
CA GLY A 599 -2.06 -27.81 -16.92
C GLY A 599 -3.15 -28.63 -16.21
N HIS A 600 -4.25 -27.98 -15.80
CA HIS A 600 -5.30 -28.62 -14.99
C HIS A 600 -6.73 -28.30 -15.50
N ASN A 601 -6.85 -27.87 -16.75
CA ASN A 601 -8.13 -27.60 -17.40
C ASN A 601 -8.08 -28.05 -18.88
N PRO A 602 -9.25 -28.26 -19.54
CA PRO A 602 -9.31 -28.77 -20.90
C PRO A 602 -8.51 -27.94 -21.90
N ALA A 603 -8.50 -26.61 -21.77
CA ALA A 603 -7.79 -25.73 -22.70
C ALA A 603 -6.25 -25.87 -22.58
N ALA A 604 -5.72 -26.00 -21.35
CA ALA A 604 -4.30 -26.27 -21.13
C ALA A 604 -3.91 -27.64 -21.66
N MET A 605 -4.72 -28.67 -21.41
CA MET A 605 -4.52 -30.03 -21.93
C MET A 605 -4.54 -30.07 -23.45
N SER A 606 -5.46 -29.33 -24.10
CA SER A 606 -5.50 -29.18 -25.56
C SER A 606 -4.20 -28.57 -26.12
N ALA A 607 -3.68 -27.56 -25.45
CA ALA A 607 -2.42 -26.92 -25.85
C ALA A 607 -1.23 -27.89 -25.78
N MET A 608 -1.19 -28.75 -24.74
CA MET A 608 -0.14 -29.75 -24.59
C MET A 608 -0.31 -30.93 -25.52
N ALA A 609 -1.55 -31.37 -25.81
CA ALA A 609 -1.84 -32.38 -26.85
C ALA A 609 -1.37 -31.88 -28.22
N GLY A 610 -1.71 -30.63 -28.58
CA GLY A 610 -1.23 -30.00 -29.81
C GLY A 610 0.28 -29.82 -29.86
N LEU A 611 0.98 -29.65 -28.73
CA LEU A 611 2.43 -29.69 -28.68
C LEU A 611 2.96 -31.10 -28.95
N ALA A 612 2.38 -32.15 -28.30
CA ALA A 612 2.76 -33.54 -28.53
C ALA A 612 2.69 -33.96 -30.00
N ASP A 613 1.64 -33.47 -30.73
CA ASP A 613 1.49 -33.74 -32.15
C ASP A 613 2.58 -33.09 -33.04
N ARG A 614 3.11 -31.93 -32.64
CA ARG A 614 4.13 -31.19 -33.37
C ARG A 614 5.54 -31.63 -33.04
N LEU A 615 5.74 -32.38 -31.93
CA LEU A 615 7.05 -32.92 -31.59
C LEU A 615 7.35 -34.15 -32.47
N ASP A 616 8.60 -34.29 -32.91
CA ASP A 616 9.08 -35.45 -33.63
C ASP A 616 9.35 -36.60 -32.65
N VAL A 617 8.28 -37.36 -32.33
CA VAL A 617 8.34 -38.50 -31.41
C VAL A 617 8.45 -39.78 -32.23
N LYS A 618 9.55 -40.54 -32.04
CA LYS A 618 9.81 -41.79 -32.76
C LYS A 618 9.18 -43.01 -32.11
N GLY A 619 8.94 -42.91 -30.78
CA GLY A 619 8.34 -43.93 -29.94
C GLY A 619 6.92 -43.64 -29.57
N LYS A 620 6.51 -44.11 -28.39
CA LYS A 620 5.17 -43.91 -27.83
C LYS A 620 5.03 -42.56 -27.13
N ARG A 621 3.80 -42.05 -27.08
CA ARG A 621 3.41 -40.87 -26.32
C ARG A 621 2.61 -41.33 -25.11
N THR A 622 3.16 -41.13 -23.93
CA THR A 622 2.51 -41.47 -22.65
C THR A 622 2.11 -40.17 -21.91
N VAL A 623 0.94 -40.12 -21.30
CA VAL A 623 0.50 -38.98 -20.52
C VAL A 623 0.06 -39.39 -19.12
N VAL A 624 0.57 -38.71 -18.10
CA VAL A 624 0.11 -38.79 -16.71
C VAL A 624 -0.84 -37.62 -16.46
N VAL A 625 -2.10 -37.90 -16.13
CA VAL A 625 -3.15 -36.88 -16.09
C VAL A 625 -3.86 -36.82 -14.75
N SER A 626 -4.20 -35.60 -14.35
CA SER A 626 -5.06 -35.29 -13.20
C SER A 626 -5.83 -34.01 -13.44
N ILE A 627 -6.92 -33.83 -12.71
CA ILE A 627 -7.68 -32.57 -12.59
C ILE A 627 -8.04 -32.35 -11.12
N PRO A 628 -7.96 -31.10 -10.59
CA PRO A 628 -8.35 -30.78 -9.23
C PRO A 628 -9.78 -31.20 -8.88
N GLY A 629 -9.98 -31.74 -7.67
CA GLY A 629 -11.26 -32.33 -7.25
C GLY A 629 -12.43 -31.37 -7.14
N ASP A 630 -12.24 -30.04 -7.24
CA ASP A 630 -13.30 -29.04 -7.26
C ASP A 630 -13.84 -28.75 -8.67
N ARG A 631 -13.38 -29.47 -9.69
CA ARG A 631 -13.91 -29.35 -11.04
C ARG A 631 -15.19 -30.18 -11.20
N ARG A 632 -16.08 -29.74 -12.08
CA ARG A 632 -17.31 -30.47 -12.41
C ARG A 632 -16.99 -31.72 -13.20
N ASP A 633 -17.84 -32.76 -13.10
CA ASP A 633 -17.66 -34.01 -13.85
C ASP A 633 -17.58 -33.77 -15.35
N VAL A 634 -18.36 -32.81 -15.86
CA VAL A 634 -18.34 -32.44 -17.28
C VAL A 634 -16.97 -31.86 -17.71
N ASP A 635 -16.28 -31.16 -16.84
CA ASP A 635 -14.96 -30.62 -17.14
C ASP A 635 -13.89 -31.72 -17.18
N VAL A 636 -14.02 -32.75 -16.33
CA VAL A 636 -13.15 -33.94 -16.32
C VAL A 636 -13.36 -34.76 -17.60
N VAL A 637 -14.60 -35.00 -17.99
CA VAL A 637 -14.94 -35.73 -19.22
C VAL A 637 -14.46 -34.94 -20.46
N GLU A 638 -14.60 -33.63 -20.48
CA GLU A 638 -14.13 -32.77 -21.56
C GLU A 638 -12.60 -32.79 -21.69
N ALA A 639 -11.87 -32.81 -20.57
CA ALA A 639 -10.43 -32.98 -20.58
C ALA A 639 -10.02 -34.34 -21.13
N ALA A 640 -10.72 -35.42 -20.74
CA ALA A 640 -10.50 -36.75 -21.29
C ALA A 640 -10.73 -36.76 -22.82
N ARG A 641 -11.84 -36.17 -23.28
CA ARG A 641 -12.14 -35.99 -24.71
C ARG A 641 -11.04 -35.26 -25.45
N THR A 642 -10.48 -34.22 -24.84
CA THR A 642 -9.45 -33.39 -25.45
C THR A 642 -8.12 -34.12 -25.64
N LEU A 643 -7.80 -35.08 -24.76
CA LEU A 643 -6.55 -35.83 -24.83
C LEU A 643 -6.69 -37.12 -25.64
N ALA A 644 -7.93 -37.65 -25.83
CA ALA A 644 -8.16 -38.85 -26.58
C ALA A 644 -7.69 -38.73 -28.03
N GLY A 645 -6.91 -39.73 -28.50
CA GLY A 645 -6.34 -39.76 -29.86
C GLY A 645 -5.00 -39.06 -30.05
N HIS A 646 -4.49 -38.39 -29.03
CA HIS A 646 -3.17 -37.71 -29.09
C HIS A 646 -2.03 -38.49 -28.39
N PHE A 647 -2.39 -39.49 -27.57
CA PHE A 647 -1.48 -40.31 -26.79
C PHE A 647 -1.76 -41.80 -26.98
N ASP A 648 -0.69 -42.58 -26.86
CA ASP A 648 -0.74 -44.06 -26.97
C ASP A 648 -1.03 -44.73 -25.63
N TYR A 649 -0.73 -44.07 -24.51
CA TYR A 649 -0.96 -44.59 -23.16
C TYR A 649 -1.29 -43.48 -22.15
N PHE A 650 -2.21 -43.80 -21.24
CA PHE A 650 -2.76 -42.86 -20.25
C PHE A 650 -2.60 -43.42 -18.83
N ILE A 651 -2.06 -42.62 -17.91
CA ILE A 651 -2.02 -42.92 -16.48
C ILE A 651 -2.85 -41.86 -15.75
N CYS A 652 -4.00 -42.31 -15.23
CA CYS A 652 -4.89 -41.41 -14.51
C CYS A 652 -4.55 -41.41 -13.02
N LYS A 653 -4.10 -40.25 -12.48
CA LYS A 653 -3.76 -40.04 -11.08
C LYS A 653 -4.77 -39.14 -10.36
N ALA A 654 -4.74 -39.11 -9.04
CA ALA A 654 -5.45 -38.14 -8.23
C ALA A 654 -4.62 -36.84 -8.11
N ASP A 655 -5.30 -35.73 -7.93
CA ASP A 655 -4.70 -34.47 -7.48
C ASP A 655 -4.47 -34.53 -5.96
N ASP A 656 -3.36 -33.99 -5.46
CA ASP A 656 -3.02 -33.97 -4.03
C ASP A 656 -4.11 -33.29 -3.21
N ASN A 657 -4.70 -32.21 -3.77
CA ASN A 657 -5.82 -31.52 -3.17
C ASN A 657 -7.16 -32.03 -3.68
N ARG A 658 -7.61 -33.15 -3.13
CA ARG A 658 -8.84 -33.85 -3.53
C ARG A 658 -10.14 -33.08 -3.27
N ARG A 659 -10.11 -32.01 -2.50
CA ARG A 659 -11.22 -31.07 -2.27
C ARG A 659 -12.57 -31.75 -1.98
N LYS A 660 -12.55 -32.78 -1.08
CA LYS A 660 -13.70 -33.59 -0.61
C LYS A 660 -14.13 -34.76 -1.52
N ARG A 661 -13.50 -35.00 -2.66
CA ARG A 661 -13.74 -36.20 -3.48
C ARG A 661 -12.98 -37.43 -2.95
N GLY A 662 -13.48 -38.61 -3.29
CA GLY A 662 -12.81 -39.90 -2.99
C GLY A 662 -11.45 -39.98 -3.72
N HIS A 663 -10.55 -40.84 -3.17
CA HIS A 663 -9.19 -40.99 -3.70
C HIS A 663 -9.17 -41.39 -5.18
N ASP A 664 -10.06 -42.27 -5.61
CA ASP A 664 -10.12 -42.82 -6.96
C ASP A 664 -11.19 -42.15 -7.84
N GLU A 665 -11.97 -41.25 -7.31
CA GLU A 665 -13.14 -40.68 -7.99
C GLU A 665 -12.80 -39.98 -9.29
N ILE A 666 -11.85 -39.03 -9.26
CA ILE A 666 -11.38 -38.29 -10.44
C ILE A 666 -10.65 -39.21 -11.42
N PRO A 667 -9.68 -40.07 -11.01
CA PRO A 667 -9.04 -41.02 -11.92
C PRO A 667 -9.99 -41.96 -12.64
N GLN A 668 -10.99 -42.48 -11.94
CA GLN A 668 -12.01 -43.38 -12.56
C GLN A 668 -12.91 -42.60 -13.52
N LEU A 669 -13.32 -41.38 -13.17
CA LEU A 669 -14.13 -40.54 -14.05
C LEU A 669 -13.33 -40.17 -15.33
N PHE A 670 -12.06 -39.90 -15.20
CA PHE A 670 -11.17 -39.61 -16.32
C PHE A 670 -11.02 -40.86 -17.22
N LYS A 671 -10.77 -42.05 -16.65
CA LYS A 671 -10.74 -43.34 -17.36
C LYS A 671 -12.04 -43.56 -18.13
N ALA A 672 -13.20 -43.39 -17.47
CA ALA A 672 -14.49 -43.55 -18.11
C ALA A 672 -14.70 -42.58 -19.29
N GLY A 673 -14.24 -41.30 -19.13
CA GLY A 673 -14.23 -40.31 -20.19
C GLY A 673 -13.36 -40.73 -21.38
N LEU A 674 -12.14 -41.24 -21.17
CA LEU A 674 -11.26 -41.74 -22.23
C LEU A 674 -11.89 -42.90 -23.01
N ILE A 675 -12.44 -43.90 -22.31
CA ILE A 675 -13.11 -45.05 -22.93
C ILE A 675 -14.31 -44.58 -23.78
N THR A 676 -15.12 -43.64 -23.27
CA THR A 676 -16.25 -43.07 -24.00
C THR A 676 -15.82 -42.39 -25.31
N HIS A 677 -14.60 -41.86 -25.36
CA HIS A 677 -14.04 -41.21 -26.53
C HIS A 677 -13.08 -42.07 -27.36
N GLY A 678 -13.21 -43.42 -27.18
CA GLY A 678 -12.58 -44.39 -28.07
C GLY A 678 -11.19 -44.86 -27.70
N VAL A 679 -10.66 -44.51 -26.51
CA VAL A 679 -9.37 -45.04 -26.03
C VAL A 679 -9.59 -46.47 -25.52
N PRO A 680 -8.83 -47.49 -26.02
CA PRO A 680 -8.90 -48.88 -25.53
C PRO A 680 -8.56 -48.95 -24.02
N GLU A 681 -9.26 -49.83 -23.29
CA GLU A 681 -9.10 -49.94 -21.83
C GLU A 681 -7.70 -50.42 -21.44
N ASP A 682 -7.06 -51.24 -22.27
CA ASP A 682 -5.67 -51.75 -22.08
C ASP A 682 -4.60 -50.66 -22.26
N GLN A 683 -4.97 -49.48 -22.78
CA GLN A 683 -4.10 -48.31 -22.90
C GLN A 683 -4.28 -47.33 -21.69
N ILE A 684 -5.08 -47.69 -20.68
CA ILE A 684 -5.38 -46.80 -19.57
C ILE A 684 -5.06 -47.49 -18.24
N SER A 685 -4.17 -46.92 -17.48
CA SER A 685 -3.92 -47.30 -16.07
C SER A 685 -4.49 -46.25 -15.11
N VAL A 686 -4.97 -46.72 -13.96
CA VAL A 686 -5.41 -45.88 -12.85
C VAL A 686 -4.41 -46.07 -11.70
N ILE A 687 -3.61 -45.10 -11.43
CA ILE A 687 -2.61 -45.07 -10.34
C ILE A 687 -2.81 -43.75 -9.57
N PRO A 688 -3.63 -43.78 -8.51
CA PRO A 688 -4.05 -42.55 -7.84
C PRO A 688 -2.92 -41.77 -7.15
N ASN A 689 -1.87 -42.46 -6.69
CA ASN A 689 -0.70 -41.80 -6.09
C ASN A 689 0.18 -41.18 -7.17
N GLU A 690 0.54 -39.89 -7.02
CA GLU A 690 1.32 -39.15 -8.02
C GLU A 690 2.73 -39.72 -8.18
N GLU A 691 3.46 -39.99 -7.09
CA GLU A 691 4.83 -40.52 -7.16
C GLU A 691 4.86 -41.89 -7.88
N GLU A 692 3.88 -42.77 -7.55
CA GLU A 692 3.75 -44.09 -8.19
C GLU A 692 3.38 -43.97 -9.68
N ALA A 693 2.47 -43.03 -10.02
CA ALA A 693 2.05 -42.78 -11.39
C ALA A 693 3.22 -42.27 -12.26
N VAL A 694 3.99 -41.31 -11.71
CA VAL A 694 5.18 -40.77 -12.37
C VAL A 694 6.24 -41.87 -12.51
N ALA A 695 6.57 -42.63 -11.45
CA ALA A 695 7.52 -43.75 -11.50
C ALA A 695 7.14 -44.77 -12.57
N ALA A 696 5.87 -45.22 -12.59
CA ALA A 696 5.36 -46.13 -13.59
C ALA A 696 5.52 -45.60 -15.02
N SER A 697 5.24 -44.30 -15.24
CA SER A 697 5.41 -43.68 -16.56
C SER A 697 6.86 -43.70 -17.05
N LEU A 698 7.80 -43.41 -16.13
CA LEU A 698 9.24 -43.38 -16.45
C LEU A 698 9.83 -44.80 -16.65
N GLU A 699 9.36 -45.80 -15.86
CA GLU A 699 9.77 -47.20 -16.02
C GLU A 699 9.29 -47.81 -17.33
N MET A 700 8.13 -47.43 -17.82
CA MET A 700 7.56 -47.90 -19.08
C MET A 700 8.23 -47.28 -20.30
N ALA A 701 8.80 -46.08 -20.17
CA ALA A 701 9.32 -45.28 -21.27
C ALA A 701 10.59 -45.91 -21.90
N GLN A 702 10.66 -45.90 -23.21
CA GLN A 702 11.76 -46.42 -24.03
C GLN A 702 12.43 -45.30 -24.81
N ALA A 703 13.60 -45.59 -25.37
CA ALA A 703 14.35 -44.61 -26.17
C ALA A 703 13.49 -44.07 -27.33
N GLY A 704 13.38 -42.75 -27.41
CA GLY A 704 12.57 -42.04 -28.41
C GLY A 704 11.12 -41.78 -28.03
N ASP A 705 10.67 -42.19 -26.83
CA ASP A 705 9.33 -41.93 -26.31
C ASP A 705 9.19 -40.46 -25.81
N LEU A 706 7.94 -40.04 -25.69
CA LEU A 706 7.54 -38.80 -25.03
C LEU A 706 6.67 -39.13 -23.83
N VAL A 707 7.03 -38.58 -22.67
CA VAL A 707 6.20 -38.63 -21.46
C VAL A 707 5.79 -37.20 -21.09
N ILE A 708 4.48 -36.94 -21.04
CA ILE A 708 3.92 -35.68 -20.53
C ILE A 708 3.30 -35.93 -19.18
N ILE A 709 3.71 -35.14 -18.18
CA ILE A 709 3.23 -35.24 -16.80
C ILE A 709 2.50 -33.95 -16.46
N PHE A 710 1.19 -34.05 -16.19
CA PHE A 710 0.44 -33.00 -15.54
C PHE A 710 0.60 -33.17 -14.02
N GLY A 711 1.50 -32.40 -13.43
CA GLY A 711 1.88 -32.45 -12.01
C GLY A 711 1.31 -31.29 -11.20
N ASP A 712 1.25 -31.49 -9.89
CA ASP A 712 0.77 -30.48 -8.93
C ASP A 712 1.89 -29.52 -8.45
#